data_6d71458309bf37be73d20daea923e505
#
_entry.id   6d71458309bf37be73d20daea923e505
#
_cell.length_a   1.000
_cell.length_b   1.000
_cell.length_c   1.000
_cell.angle_alpha   90.00
_cell.angle_beta   90.00
_cell.angle_gamma   90.00
#
_symmetry.space_group_name_H-M   'P 1'
#
loop_
_entity.id
_entity.type
_entity.pdbx_description
1 polymer ?
#
loop_
_entity_poly.entity_id
_entity_poly.type
_entity_poly.pdbx_seq_one_letter_code
_entity_poly.pdbx_strand_id
1 'polypeptide(L)'
;MMKAYYQMKKEDVLHNLGASECGWTSAEAEQRLVQTGPNALAEGEQKSVFKIFVEQFADLLVWILMIAAGISLFSGDVESAIVIFAVLILNAVLGTVQSVKAEKSLKALKSLSSPHAHVLRDGKKCAILSTQVVPGDVLLLEVGDMVAADARILCNHSLQVNESALTGESTNVDKQDIEITEETPLADRVNMVYSGTLVTYGRAEALVTATAMNTEMGKIAGLMNQTKSVKTPLQRSMDDFSRKLAVLIMVICLLVFGMQWYQGNGLLPSLLFAVALAVAAIPEALSSIVTIVQAMGTQKMAVQGAIIKKLSAVESLGCVSVICSDKTGTLTQNKMTVTKLYLDKHCVDPQELTGDSLVQKAFLYNAVLNNDAVLTEGKQLGDPTESCLLVLAQNLTDTKQLRNTMQRLEEIPFDSDRKLMSTKYLGIEEEQSDVVYTKGAVDVLLERTTHILTSKGMQPITEEDKRMILRQNQQFSEQGLRVLAFGQRSVAKDQHLTLDQERNLTFIGLAAMIDPPRIESGKAVEDAKRAGIRTVMITGDHKVTATAIAKQLGIFGEGDIAVTGQELDAMSEEEHLQQLEKIAVYARVSPENKIRIVDAWQQKGKITAMTGDGVNDAPALKKADIGVAMGIIGTEVSKDAAAMILTDDNFATIIKAVCNGRNVYRNIKNAIQFLLSGNMAGILAVLYCCVAGLPAPFAAVHLLFINLLTDSLPALAIGMESVDERLLQDTPRDPSEKLLNSSFIRNMLIYGSMIAAVTITAFYLGDPVHTVQTAMTMAFATLTLARLFHGFNLRSKYSLVRIGLCSNRWSIAAFGVGVLLLVLVLCIPAARSAFAASSLTGAQTASVAILAGLPTIIIQGFRILRERLSGTDR
;
A
#
# COMPACT_ATOMS: atom_id res chain seq x y z
N MET A 1 -46.45 13.94 10.25
CA MET A 1 -45.18 13.35 9.86
C MET A 1 -44.30 14.46 9.31
N MET A 2 -43.03 14.59 9.74
CA MET A 2 -42.11 15.51 9.09
C MET A 2 -41.89 15.03 7.66
N LYS A 3 -41.97 15.94 6.68
CA LYS A 3 -41.63 15.63 5.29
C LYS A 3 -40.17 15.23 5.19
N ALA A 4 -39.86 14.27 4.34
CA ALA A 4 -38.46 13.90 4.07
C ALA A 4 -37.75 15.03 3.30
N TYR A 5 -36.44 15.19 3.45
CA TYR A 5 -35.67 16.29 2.84
C TYR A 5 -35.79 16.33 1.30
N TYR A 6 -35.98 15.20 0.62
CA TYR A 6 -36.20 15.17 -0.82
C TYR A 6 -37.56 15.74 -1.25
N GLN A 7 -38.55 15.81 -0.32
CA GLN A 7 -39.87 16.34 -0.52
C GLN A 7 -39.99 17.82 -0.13
N MET A 8 -38.92 18.43 0.34
CA MET A 8 -38.90 19.82 0.78
C MET A 8 -38.28 20.73 -0.27
N LYS A 9 -38.72 21.97 -0.29
CA LYS A 9 -38.06 23.02 -1.05
C LYS A 9 -36.67 23.26 -0.48
N LYS A 10 -35.72 23.68 -1.34
CA LYS A 10 -34.33 23.93 -0.90
C LYS A 10 -34.27 24.98 0.22
N GLU A 11 -35.08 26.00 0.18
CA GLU A 11 -35.18 27.04 1.21
C GLU A 11 -35.65 26.47 2.58
N ASP A 12 -36.62 25.54 2.54
CA ASP A 12 -37.12 24.87 3.74
C ASP A 12 -36.07 23.93 4.33
N VAL A 13 -35.25 23.24 3.49
CA VAL A 13 -34.14 22.38 3.95
C VAL A 13 -33.09 23.22 4.61
N LEU A 14 -32.69 24.35 4.01
CA LEU A 14 -31.74 25.31 4.61
C LEU A 14 -32.23 25.82 5.95
N HIS A 15 -33.50 26.23 6.03
CA HIS A 15 -34.12 26.73 7.26
C HIS A 15 -34.16 25.65 8.36
N ASN A 16 -34.54 24.41 8.03
CA ASN A 16 -34.66 23.30 8.97
C ASN A 16 -33.29 22.88 9.55
N LEU A 17 -32.25 22.97 8.76
CA LEU A 17 -30.90 22.67 9.21
C LEU A 17 -30.20 23.88 9.86
N GLY A 18 -30.83 25.08 9.76
CA GLY A 18 -30.26 26.36 10.23
C GLY A 18 -29.00 26.76 9.43
N ALA A 19 -28.85 26.24 8.21
CA ALA A 19 -27.72 26.45 7.31
C ALA A 19 -27.95 27.62 6.35
N SER A 20 -26.87 28.12 5.75
CA SER A 20 -26.92 29.14 4.70
C SER A 20 -26.28 28.61 3.41
N GLU A 21 -26.61 29.22 2.27
CA GLU A 21 -25.96 28.89 0.99
C GLU A 21 -24.45 29.17 0.99
N CYS A 22 -23.96 30.03 1.89
CA CYS A 22 -22.54 30.34 2.09
C CYS A 22 -21.80 29.31 2.96
N GLY A 23 -22.50 28.27 3.44
CA GLY A 23 -21.97 27.26 4.36
C GLY A 23 -21.86 27.74 5.80
N TRP A 24 -21.38 26.86 6.67
CA TRP A 24 -21.09 27.15 8.07
C TRP A 24 -19.83 27.98 8.24
N THR A 25 -19.72 28.70 9.35
CA THR A 25 -18.40 29.14 9.83
C THR A 25 -17.63 27.95 10.40
N SER A 26 -16.30 27.99 10.34
CA SER A 26 -15.44 26.92 10.88
C SER A 26 -15.74 26.62 12.34
N ALA A 27 -16.08 27.64 13.17
CA ALA A 27 -16.42 27.50 14.58
C ALA A 27 -17.77 26.78 14.78
N GLU A 28 -18.79 27.12 14.00
CA GLU A 28 -20.11 26.47 14.07
C GLU A 28 -20.02 25.00 13.61
N ALA A 29 -19.25 24.71 12.57
CA ALA A 29 -19.01 23.36 12.10
C ALA A 29 -18.33 22.50 13.17
N GLU A 30 -17.36 23.05 13.90
CA GLU A 30 -16.68 22.35 15.00
C GLU A 30 -17.64 22.06 16.17
N GLN A 31 -18.49 23.02 16.54
CA GLN A 31 -19.52 22.79 17.55
C GLN A 31 -20.53 21.72 17.14
N ARG A 32 -20.94 21.73 15.89
CA ARG A 32 -21.84 20.67 15.35
C ARG A 32 -21.16 19.32 15.32
N LEU A 33 -19.89 19.24 14.96
CA LEU A 33 -19.13 18.01 14.99
C LEU A 33 -19.08 17.38 16.39
N VAL A 34 -18.99 18.21 17.43
CA VAL A 34 -19.05 17.72 18.83
C VAL A 34 -20.44 17.19 19.17
N GLN A 35 -21.52 17.77 18.62
CA GLN A 35 -22.89 17.33 18.87
C GLN A 35 -23.30 16.09 18.08
N THR A 36 -22.95 16.03 16.78
CA THR A 36 -23.35 14.95 15.88
C THR A 36 -22.36 13.78 15.86
N GLY A 37 -21.14 14.00 16.35
CA GLY A 37 -20.03 13.06 16.23
C GLY A 37 -19.41 13.04 14.81
N PRO A 38 -18.31 12.31 14.63
CA PRO A 38 -17.63 12.22 13.34
C PRO A 38 -18.50 11.51 12.30
N ASN A 39 -18.44 11.98 11.07
CA ASN A 39 -19.07 11.32 9.91
C ASN A 39 -18.28 10.05 9.53
N ALA A 40 -18.49 9.00 10.30
CA ALA A 40 -17.90 7.69 10.09
C ALA A 40 -18.93 6.61 10.40
N LEU A 41 -18.96 5.58 9.58
CA LEU A 41 -19.79 4.40 9.85
C LEU A 41 -19.29 3.76 11.13
N ALA A 42 -20.24 3.33 12.00
CA ALA A 42 -19.89 2.63 13.23
C ALA A 42 -19.07 1.37 12.87
N GLU A 43 -17.80 1.38 13.17
CA GLU A 43 -17.03 0.14 13.20
C GLU A 43 -17.68 -0.75 14.27
N GLY A 44 -17.79 -2.08 13.96
CA GLY A 44 -18.37 -3.02 14.91
C GLY A 44 -17.81 -2.80 16.33
N GLU A 45 -18.62 -3.06 17.36
CA GLU A 45 -18.28 -2.78 18.75
C GLU A 45 -16.83 -3.11 19.09
N GLN A 46 -16.06 -2.09 19.43
CA GLN A 46 -14.68 -2.28 19.88
C GLN A 46 -14.74 -3.19 21.11
N LYS A 47 -14.05 -4.34 21.02
CA LYS A 47 -13.95 -5.24 22.15
C LYS A 47 -13.32 -4.50 23.32
N SER A 48 -13.99 -4.43 24.45
CA SER A 48 -13.37 -3.85 25.64
C SER A 48 -12.11 -4.63 25.99
N VAL A 49 -11.12 -3.96 26.56
CA VAL A 49 -9.86 -4.61 27.00
C VAL A 49 -10.17 -5.81 27.90
N PHE A 50 -11.18 -5.71 28.75
CA PHE A 50 -11.65 -6.80 29.59
C PHE A 50 -12.22 -7.97 28.77
N LYS A 51 -12.98 -7.72 27.71
CA LYS A 51 -13.48 -8.78 26.82
C LYS A 51 -12.35 -9.49 26.10
N ILE A 52 -11.34 -8.76 25.62
CA ILE A 52 -10.13 -9.33 25.01
C ILE A 52 -9.37 -10.20 26.03
N PHE A 53 -9.29 -9.75 27.29
CA PHE A 53 -8.68 -10.52 28.37
C PHE A 53 -9.43 -11.83 28.66
N VAL A 54 -10.75 -11.78 28.76
CA VAL A 54 -11.58 -12.99 28.97
C VAL A 54 -11.51 -13.95 27.77
N GLU A 55 -11.45 -13.42 26.54
CA GLU A 55 -11.29 -14.25 25.33
C GLU A 55 -9.99 -15.05 25.32
N GLN A 56 -8.92 -14.62 26.04
CA GLN A 56 -7.70 -15.39 26.18
C GLN A 56 -7.92 -16.73 26.90
N PHE A 57 -8.96 -16.82 27.75
CA PHE A 57 -9.33 -18.05 28.46
C PHE A 57 -10.23 -18.99 27.65
N ALA A 58 -10.66 -18.57 26.44
CA ALA A 58 -11.47 -19.42 25.55
C ALA A 58 -10.63 -20.40 24.70
N ASP A 59 -9.29 -20.32 24.79
CA ASP A 59 -8.40 -21.24 24.07
C ASP A 59 -8.43 -22.64 24.68
N LEU A 60 -8.46 -23.68 23.81
CA LEU A 60 -8.45 -25.08 24.20
C LEU A 60 -7.27 -25.44 25.13
N LEU A 61 -6.13 -24.79 24.91
CA LEU A 61 -4.90 -25.01 25.67
C LEU A 61 -5.01 -24.50 27.10
N VAL A 62 -5.60 -23.33 27.27
CA VAL A 62 -5.86 -22.74 28.57
C VAL A 62 -6.80 -23.68 29.38
N TRP A 63 -7.77 -24.30 28.72
CA TRP A 63 -8.62 -25.30 29.36
C TRP A 63 -7.83 -26.54 29.82
N ILE A 64 -6.91 -27.07 28.98
CA ILE A 64 -6.03 -28.18 29.36
C ILE A 64 -5.20 -27.83 30.60
N LEU A 65 -4.63 -26.59 30.62
CA LEU A 65 -3.85 -26.11 31.76
C LEU A 65 -4.69 -25.89 33.02
N MET A 66 -5.93 -25.38 32.86
CA MET A 66 -6.86 -25.26 33.98
C MET A 66 -7.22 -26.65 34.58
N ILE A 67 -7.44 -27.65 33.72
CA ILE A 67 -7.67 -29.01 34.14
C ILE A 67 -6.42 -29.56 34.87
N ALA A 68 -5.23 -29.31 34.32
CA ALA A 68 -3.95 -29.71 34.93
C ALA A 68 -3.77 -29.06 36.30
N ALA A 69 -4.03 -27.75 36.44
CA ALA A 69 -4.01 -27.07 37.73
C ALA A 69 -5.03 -27.66 38.74
N GLY A 70 -6.22 -28.00 38.25
CA GLY A 70 -7.24 -28.70 39.07
C GLY A 70 -6.77 -30.05 39.55
N ILE A 71 -6.13 -30.85 38.68
CA ILE A 71 -5.58 -32.15 39.03
C ILE A 71 -4.45 -32.00 40.05
N SER A 72 -3.54 -31.04 39.87
CA SER A 72 -2.45 -30.77 40.84
C SER A 72 -3.01 -30.39 42.23
N LEU A 73 -4.04 -29.53 42.26
CA LEU A 73 -4.71 -29.13 43.48
C LEU A 73 -5.34 -30.34 44.20
N PHE A 74 -6.01 -31.24 43.44
CA PHE A 74 -6.64 -32.46 43.99
C PHE A 74 -5.60 -33.48 44.47
N SER A 75 -4.39 -33.44 43.90
CA SER A 75 -3.26 -34.30 44.33
C SER A 75 -2.53 -33.79 45.56
N GLY A 76 -2.94 -32.61 46.09
CA GLY A 76 -2.29 -31.99 47.25
C GLY A 76 -1.06 -31.14 46.88
N ASP A 77 -0.72 -31.01 45.59
CA ASP A 77 0.37 -30.17 45.11
C ASP A 77 -0.14 -28.74 44.85
N VAL A 78 -0.39 -28.02 45.95
CA VAL A 78 -0.93 -26.65 45.92
C VAL A 78 0.05 -25.65 45.29
N GLU A 79 1.36 -25.88 45.48
CA GLU A 79 2.39 -24.97 44.93
C GLU A 79 2.41 -24.97 43.42
N SER A 80 2.40 -26.17 42.80
CA SER A 80 2.31 -26.30 41.33
C SER A 80 1.01 -25.71 40.77
N ALA A 81 -0.10 -25.91 41.44
CA ALA A 81 -1.41 -25.39 41.02
C ALA A 81 -1.40 -23.83 41.01
N ILE A 82 -0.87 -23.19 42.06
CA ILE A 82 -0.77 -21.72 42.16
C ILE A 82 0.13 -21.18 41.05
N VAL A 83 1.25 -21.82 40.77
CA VAL A 83 2.19 -21.39 39.72
C VAL A 83 1.54 -21.49 38.34
N ILE A 84 0.87 -22.61 38.01
CA ILE A 84 0.14 -22.76 36.73
C ILE A 84 -0.90 -21.64 36.58
N PHE A 85 -1.65 -21.34 37.63
CA PHE A 85 -2.65 -20.30 37.61
C PHE A 85 -2.07 -18.88 37.45
N ALA A 86 -0.96 -18.59 38.14
CA ALA A 86 -0.24 -17.33 37.99
C ALA A 86 0.31 -17.12 36.56
N VAL A 87 0.82 -18.17 35.93
CA VAL A 87 1.30 -18.15 34.56
C VAL A 87 0.15 -17.99 33.58
N LEU A 88 -1.01 -18.62 33.78
CA LEU A 88 -2.19 -18.41 32.95
C LEU A 88 -2.67 -16.94 32.98
N ILE A 89 -2.70 -16.33 34.15
CA ILE A 89 -3.08 -14.91 34.30
C ILE A 89 -2.04 -14.04 33.58
N LEU A 90 -0.76 -14.32 33.73
CA LEU A 90 0.32 -13.56 33.07
C LEU A 90 0.22 -13.68 31.55
N ASN A 91 -0.09 -14.88 31.03
CA ASN A 91 -0.33 -15.12 29.61
C ASN A 91 -1.50 -14.29 29.10
N ALA A 92 -2.63 -14.35 29.80
CA ALA A 92 -3.82 -13.59 29.43
C ALA A 92 -3.55 -12.06 29.41
N VAL A 93 -2.76 -11.53 30.37
CA VAL A 93 -2.33 -10.13 30.40
C VAL A 93 -1.44 -9.80 29.19
N LEU A 94 -0.42 -10.61 28.93
CA LEU A 94 0.50 -10.39 27.81
C LEU A 94 -0.21 -10.49 26.46
N GLY A 95 -1.05 -11.49 26.25
CA GLY A 95 -1.87 -11.65 25.04
C GLY A 95 -2.81 -10.46 24.82
N THR A 96 -3.41 -9.97 25.92
CA THR A 96 -4.26 -8.77 25.86
C THR A 96 -3.48 -7.53 25.46
N VAL A 97 -2.32 -7.27 26.07
CA VAL A 97 -1.46 -6.12 25.74
C VAL A 97 -1.00 -6.19 24.30
N GLN A 98 -0.61 -7.36 23.81
CA GLN A 98 -0.21 -7.56 22.43
C GLN A 98 -1.37 -7.31 21.45
N SER A 99 -2.57 -7.83 21.73
CA SER A 99 -3.76 -7.63 20.90
C SER A 99 -4.19 -6.17 20.83
N VAL A 100 -4.23 -5.48 21.98
CA VAL A 100 -4.57 -4.04 22.05
C VAL A 100 -3.54 -3.20 21.28
N LYS A 101 -2.25 -3.52 21.39
CA LYS A 101 -1.20 -2.80 20.67
C LYS A 101 -1.31 -3.01 19.15
N ALA A 102 -1.59 -4.23 18.69
CA ALA A 102 -1.81 -4.54 17.29
C ALA A 102 -3.04 -3.76 16.74
N GLU A 103 -4.16 -3.76 17.48
CA GLU A 103 -5.38 -3.06 17.09
C GLU A 103 -5.18 -1.54 17.01
N LYS A 104 -4.48 -0.94 17.98
CA LYS A 104 -4.13 0.49 17.95
C LYS A 104 -3.27 0.85 16.73
N SER A 105 -2.30 0.01 16.39
CA SER A 105 -1.45 0.23 15.21
C SER A 105 -2.24 0.18 13.92
N LEU A 106 -3.19 -0.75 13.79
CA LEU A 106 -4.10 -0.85 12.65
C LEU A 106 -5.03 0.35 12.52
N LYS A 107 -5.56 0.83 13.66
CA LYS A 107 -6.43 2.03 13.68
C LYS A 107 -5.70 3.28 13.24
N ALA A 108 -4.46 3.47 13.70
CA ALA A 108 -3.62 4.59 13.26
C ALA A 108 -3.33 4.57 11.76
N LEU A 109 -3.21 3.39 11.14
CA LEU A 109 -3.04 3.25 9.69
C LEU A 109 -4.32 3.62 8.92
N LYS A 110 -5.48 3.18 9.40
CA LYS A 110 -6.77 3.53 8.78
C LYS A 110 -7.02 5.04 8.76
N SER A 111 -6.67 5.77 9.82
CA SER A 111 -6.86 7.22 9.88
C SER A 111 -5.99 7.98 8.85
N LEU A 112 -4.86 7.42 8.42
CA LEU A 112 -4.01 8.02 7.38
C LEU A 112 -4.60 7.92 5.96
N SER A 113 -5.59 7.06 5.74
CA SER A 113 -6.24 6.85 4.44
C SER A 113 -7.68 7.36 4.39
N SER A 114 -8.09 8.25 5.30
CA SER A 114 -9.43 8.83 5.30
C SER A 114 -9.63 9.72 4.08
N PRO A 115 -10.75 9.56 3.32
CA PRO A 115 -11.03 10.37 2.16
C PRO A 115 -11.26 11.84 2.54
N HIS A 116 -11.04 12.76 1.58
CA HIS A 116 -11.30 14.18 1.73
C HIS A 116 -12.65 14.53 1.10
N ALA A 117 -13.27 15.60 1.56
CA ALA A 117 -14.45 16.20 0.99
C ALA A 117 -14.22 17.69 0.78
N HIS A 118 -14.75 18.21 -0.33
CA HIS A 118 -14.74 19.65 -0.60
C HIS A 118 -16.03 20.27 -0.06
N VAL A 119 -15.90 21.26 0.81
CA VAL A 119 -17.01 21.97 1.42
C VAL A 119 -16.86 23.49 1.29
N LEU A 120 -17.98 24.17 1.35
CA LEU A 120 -18.01 25.61 1.46
C LEU A 120 -18.12 25.99 2.94
N ARG A 121 -17.07 26.61 3.50
CA ARG A 121 -17.08 27.16 4.88
C ARG A 121 -16.50 28.56 4.86
N ASP A 122 -17.02 29.43 5.70
CA ASP A 122 -16.63 30.86 5.73
C ASP A 122 -16.72 31.52 4.35
N GLY A 123 -17.63 31.04 3.46
CA GLY A 123 -17.77 31.50 2.09
C GLY A 123 -16.61 31.09 1.16
N LYS A 124 -15.75 30.14 1.57
CA LYS A 124 -14.60 29.68 0.79
C LYS A 124 -14.62 28.15 0.60
N LYS A 125 -14.15 27.70 -0.56
CA LYS A 125 -13.93 26.26 -0.83
C LYS A 125 -12.80 25.77 0.07
N CYS A 126 -13.08 24.75 0.89
CA CYS A 126 -12.13 24.12 1.81
C CYS A 126 -12.13 22.62 1.58
N ALA A 127 -10.95 21.98 1.57
CA ALA A 127 -10.81 20.53 1.62
C ALA A 127 -10.67 20.09 3.08
N ILE A 128 -11.58 19.24 3.54
CA ILE A 128 -11.59 18.69 4.89
C ILE A 128 -11.61 17.16 4.84
N LEU A 129 -11.27 16.50 5.94
CA LEU A 129 -11.49 15.06 6.04
C LEU A 129 -12.99 14.76 5.98
N SER A 130 -13.41 13.73 5.23
CA SER A 130 -14.82 13.33 5.13
C SER A 130 -15.47 13.08 6.51
N THR A 131 -14.67 12.65 7.49
CA THR A 131 -15.09 12.44 8.88
C THR A 131 -15.47 13.74 9.61
N GLN A 132 -15.08 14.90 9.08
CA GLN A 132 -15.38 16.23 9.66
C GLN A 132 -16.59 16.92 9.02
N VAL A 133 -17.23 16.27 8.06
CA VAL A 133 -18.46 16.75 7.43
C VAL A 133 -19.61 16.65 8.44
N VAL A 134 -20.39 17.73 8.56
CA VAL A 134 -21.53 17.83 9.49
C VAL A 134 -22.83 18.16 8.75
N PRO A 135 -24.00 17.81 9.30
CA PRO A 135 -25.28 18.23 8.72
C PRO A 135 -25.38 19.76 8.58
N GLY A 136 -25.79 20.22 7.39
CA GLY A 136 -25.82 21.64 7.04
C GLY A 136 -24.55 22.20 6.40
N ASP A 137 -23.46 21.39 6.24
CA ASP A 137 -22.35 21.74 5.34
C ASP A 137 -22.83 21.76 3.89
N VAL A 138 -22.27 22.62 3.07
CA VAL A 138 -22.46 22.62 1.62
C VAL A 138 -21.32 21.88 0.96
N LEU A 139 -21.59 20.69 0.38
CA LEU A 139 -20.64 19.92 -0.40
C LEU A 139 -20.47 20.52 -1.78
N LEU A 140 -19.23 20.65 -2.22
CA LEU A 140 -18.86 21.01 -3.59
C LEU A 140 -18.42 19.73 -4.30
N LEU A 141 -19.27 19.21 -5.18
CA LEU A 141 -19.07 17.94 -5.87
C LEU A 141 -18.54 18.17 -7.27
N GLU A 142 -17.45 17.48 -7.60
CA GLU A 142 -16.79 17.49 -8.90
C GLU A 142 -16.54 16.04 -9.39
N VAL A 143 -16.27 15.87 -10.68
CA VAL A 143 -16.01 14.55 -11.27
C VAL A 143 -14.86 13.86 -10.56
N GLY A 144 -15.09 12.62 -10.13
CA GLY A 144 -14.12 11.80 -9.38
C GLY A 144 -14.22 11.89 -7.87
N ASP A 145 -15.10 12.76 -7.34
CA ASP A 145 -15.37 12.82 -5.92
C ASP A 145 -16.27 11.67 -5.47
N MET A 146 -16.00 11.13 -4.30
CA MET A 146 -16.96 10.33 -3.55
C MET A 146 -17.83 11.24 -2.68
N VAL A 147 -19.14 11.07 -2.79
CA VAL A 147 -20.08 11.80 -1.95
C VAL A 147 -19.87 11.40 -0.48
N ALA A 148 -19.49 12.35 0.34
CA ALA A 148 -19.07 12.09 1.73
C ALA A 148 -20.25 11.85 2.68
N ALA A 149 -21.43 12.35 2.36
CA ALA A 149 -22.64 12.32 3.20
C ALA A 149 -23.90 12.40 2.34
N ASP A 150 -25.05 12.02 2.87
CA ASP A 150 -26.32 12.24 2.14
C ASP A 150 -26.64 13.73 2.09
N ALA A 151 -26.91 14.23 0.89
CA ALA A 151 -27.12 15.66 0.69
C ALA A 151 -28.23 15.97 -0.33
N ARG A 152 -28.91 17.11 -0.14
CA ARG A 152 -29.91 17.69 -1.04
C ARG A 152 -29.23 18.64 -2.01
N ILE A 153 -29.44 18.46 -3.30
CA ILE A 153 -28.85 19.31 -4.34
C ILE A 153 -29.45 20.72 -4.26
N LEU A 154 -28.59 21.73 -4.15
CA LEU A 154 -28.93 23.15 -4.16
C LEU A 154 -28.79 23.75 -5.57
N CYS A 155 -27.69 23.43 -6.24
CA CYS A 155 -27.38 23.89 -7.60
C CYS A 155 -26.77 22.74 -8.39
N ASN A 156 -27.25 22.55 -9.62
CA ASN A 156 -26.82 21.44 -10.49
C ASN A 156 -26.24 21.95 -11.80
N HIS A 157 -25.09 21.40 -12.20
CA HIS A 157 -24.47 21.62 -13.50
C HIS A 157 -24.19 20.26 -14.17
N SER A 158 -25.26 19.64 -14.71
CA SER A 158 -25.22 18.35 -15.40
C SER A 158 -24.57 17.23 -14.58
N LEU A 159 -24.85 17.17 -13.27
CA LEU A 159 -24.29 16.15 -12.38
C LEU A 159 -24.85 14.78 -12.74
N GLN A 160 -23.92 13.80 -12.92
CA GLN A 160 -24.26 12.38 -12.97
C GLN A 160 -23.54 11.65 -11.84
N VAL A 161 -24.23 10.73 -11.19
CA VAL A 161 -23.72 9.98 -10.05
C VAL A 161 -23.97 8.49 -10.28
N ASN A 162 -22.94 7.68 -10.00
CA ASN A 162 -23.07 6.23 -9.96
C ASN A 162 -23.52 5.80 -8.57
N GLU A 163 -24.74 5.27 -8.49
CA GLU A 163 -25.38 4.83 -7.25
C GLU A 163 -25.43 3.30 -7.09
N SER A 164 -24.63 2.57 -7.87
CA SER A 164 -24.62 1.10 -7.87
C SER A 164 -24.40 0.46 -6.50
N ALA A 165 -23.67 1.15 -5.61
CA ALA A 165 -23.47 0.70 -4.24
C ALA A 165 -24.75 0.65 -3.39
N LEU A 166 -25.75 1.45 -3.74
CA LEU A 166 -27.03 1.55 -3.03
C LEU A 166 -28.17 0.87 -3.76
N THR A 167 -28.24 1.04 -5.09
CA THR A 167 -29.36 0.57 -5.91
C THR A 167 -29.11 -0.80 -6.56
N GLY A 168 -27.83 -1.18 -6.68
CA GLY A 168 -27.39 -2.37 -7.42
C GLY A 168 -27.39 -2.19 -8.95
N GLU A 169 -27.82 -1.05 -9.47
CA GLU A 169 -27.83 -0.73 -10.91
C GLU A 169 -26.53 -0.03 -11.31
N SER A 170 -25.88 -0.50 -12.38
CA SER A 170 -24.59 0.03 -12.83
C SER A 170 -24.68 1.29 -13.69
N THR A 171 -25.88 1.74 -14.01
CA THR A 171 -26.13 2.94 -14.83
C THR A 171 -25.93 4.21 -14.01
N ASN A 172 -25.35 5.24 -14.64
CA ASN A 172 -25.25 6.56 -14.02
C ASN A 172 -26.62 7.23 -13.97
N VAL A 173 -26.92 7.91 -12.87
CA VAL A 173 -28.17 8.61 -12.64
C VAL A 173 -27.95 10.10 -12.86
N ASP A 174 -28.74 10.70 -13.78
CA ASP A 174 -28.78 12.15 -13.97
C ASP A 174 -29.44 12.82 -12.77
N LYS A 175 -28.75 13.73 -12.13
CA LYS A 175 -29.27 14.48 -10.97
C LYS A 175 -29.85 15.83 -11.40
N GLN A 176 -30.86 16.29 -10.64
CA GLN A 176 -31.56 17.52 -10.90
C GLN A 176 -31.85 18.26 -9.59
N ASP A 177 -32.03 19.57 -9.62
CA ASP A 177 -32.37 20.39 -8.45
C ASP A 177 -33.91 20.63 -8.31
N ILE A 178 -34.71 19.72 -8.81
CA ILE A 178 -36.19 19.80 -8.82
C ILE A 178 -36.81 19.45 -7.45
N GLU A 179 -38.06 19.86 -7.28
CA GLU A 179 -38.89 19.45 -6.13
C GLU A 179 -39.62 18.14 -6.43
N ILE A 180 -39.55 17.18 -5.52
CA ILE A 180 -40.27 15.92 -5.58
C ILE A 180 -41.33 15.94 -4.50
N THR A 181 -42.60 15.97 -4.85
CA THR A 181 -43.70 16.06 -3.88
C THR A 181 -44.28 14.71 -3.49
N GLU A 182 -44.08 13.69 -4.34
CA GLU A 182 -44.65 12.36 -4.13
C GLU A 182 -43.68 11.47 -3.36
N GLU A 183 -44.17 10.42 -2.74
CA GLU A 183 -43.34 9.40 -2.09
C GLU A 183 -42.62 8.59 -3.18
N THR A 184 -41.30 8.71 -3.20
CA THR A 184 -40.46 8.23 -4.30
C THR A 184 -39.41 7.24 -3.76
N PRO A 185 -39.21 6.07 -4.43
CA PRO A 185 -38.15 5.14 -4.11
C PRO A 185 -36.76 5.79 -4.13
N LEU A 186 -35.81 5.19 -3.43
CA LEU A 186 -34.44 5.76 -3.26
C LEU A 186 -33.75 6.03 -4.62
N ALA A 187 -33.85 5.09 -5.55
CA ALA A 187 -33.22 5.17 -6.87
C ALA A 187 -33.74 6.32 -7.75
N ASP A 188 -35.01 6.75 -7.52
CA ASP A 188 -35.66 7.76 -8.32
C ASP A 188 -35.58 9.17 -7.70
N ARG A 189 -34.92 9.33 -6.54
CA ARG A 189 -34.73 10.63 -5.89
C ARG A 189 -33.61 11.41 -6.55
N VAL A 190 -33.89 11.92 -7.75
CA VAL A 190 -32.92 12.63 -8.59
C VAL A 190 -32.39 13.93 -7.99
N ASN A 191 -33.03 14.45 -6.93
CA ASN A 191 -32.66 15.70 -6.25
C ASN A 191 -31.79 15.47 -5.00
N MET A 192 -31.41 14.23 -4.73
CA MET A 192 -30.51 13.83 -3.63
C MET A 192 -29.23 13.18 -4.15
N VAL A 193 -28.18 13.28 -3.38
CA VAL A 193 -26.94 12.48 -3.52
C VAL A 193 -26.67 11.73 -2.22
N TYR A 194 -26.08 10.58 -2.31
CA TYR A 194 -25.94 9.65 -1.17
C TYR A 194 -24.49 9.33 -0.86
N SER A 195 -24.20 9.17 0.43
CA SER A 195 -22.87 8.79 0.92
C SER A 195 -22.35 7.52 0.25
N GLY A 196 -21.07 7.54 -0.18
CA GLY A 196 -20.42 6.39 -0.81
C GLY A 196 -20.72 6.22 -2.30
N THR A 197 -21.44 7.15 -2.92
CA THR A 197 -21.68 7.19 -4.37
C THR A 197 -20.66 8.04 -5.09
N LEU A 198 -20.46 7.79 -6.39
CA LEU A 198 -19.39 8.37 -7.19
C LEU A 198 -19.93 9.40 -8.17
N VAL A 199 -19.34 10.59 -8.18
CA VAL A 199 -19.58 11.60 -9.22
C VAL A 199 -18.86 11.22 -10.52
N THR A 200 -19.61 10.92 -11.58
CA THR A 200 -19.08 10.46 -12.86
C THR A 200 -19.01 11.56 -13.92
N TYR A 201 -19.87 12.58 -13.81
CA TYR A 201 -19.90 13.71 -14.73
C TYR A 201 -20.49 14.97 -14.08
N GLY A 202 -20.09 16.14 -14.54
CA GLY A 202 -20.64 17.43 -14.12
C GLY A 202 -20.13 17.88 -12.73
N ARG A 203 -20.86 18.84 -12.14
CA ARG A 203 -20.59 19.38 -10.80
C ARG A 203 -21.88 19.83 -10.13
N ALA A 204 -21.90 19.88 -8.79
CA ALA A 204 -23.05 20.40 -8.05
C ALA A 204 -22.65 20.94 -6.68
N GLU A 205 -23.52 21.77 -6.13
CA GLU A 205 -23.54 22.15 -4.73
C GLU A 205 -24.67 21.43 -4.03
N ALA A 206 -24.38 20.75 -2.90
CA ALA A 206 -25.38 19.96 -2.19
C ALA A 206 -25.29 20.18 -0.68
N LEU A 207 -26.43 20.37 -0.03
CA LEU A 207 -26.54 20.59 1.42
C LEU A 207 -26.61 19.24 2.14
N VAL A 208 -25.69 18.99 3.06
CA VAL A 208 -25.66 17.76 3.85
C VAL A 208 -26.87 17.64 4.76
N THR A 209 -27.62 16.57 4.58
CA THR A 209 -28.84 16.27 5.35
C THR A 209 -28.64 15.19 6.39
N ALA A 210 -27.76 14.23 6.15
CA ALA A 210 -27.46 13.14 7.07
C ALA A 210 -25.99 12.72 6.97
N THR A 211 -25.41 12.32 8.11
CA THR A 211 -24.01 11.87 8.25
C THR A 211 -23.93 10.52 8.97
N ALA A 212 -22.83 9.80 8.81
CA ALA A 212 -22.51 8.57 9.54
C ALA A 212 -23.60 7.49 9.42
N MET A 213 -24.05 6.96 10.56
CA MET A 213 -25.08 5.91 10.64
C MET A 213 -26.47 6.38 10.23
N ASN A 214 -26.71 7.69 10.11
CA ASN A 214 -27.98 8.26 9.68
C ASN A 214 -28.11 8.33 8.15
N THR A 215 -27.02 8.11 7.38
CA THR A 215 -27.04 8.02 5.91
C THR A 215 -27.72 6.74 5.45
N GLU A 216 -28.18 6.68 4.21
CA GLU A 216 -28.73 5.44 3.64
C GLU A 216 -27.68 4.31 3.65
N MET A 217 -26.42 4.62 3.32
CA MET A 217 -25.30 3.69 3.46
C MET A 217 -25.09 3.26 4.92
N GLY A 218 -25.23 4.17 5.88
CA GLY A 218 -25.14 3.90 7.31
C GLY A 218 -26.20 2.92 7.81
N LYS A 219 -27.44 3.04 7.31
CA LYS A 219 -28.52 2.08 7.62
C LYS A 219 -28.21 0.68 7.10
N ILE A 220 -27.66 0.56 5.87
CA ILE A 220 -27.20 -0.71 5.30
C ILE A 220 -26.05 -1.30 6.12
N ALA A 221 -25.05 -0.48 6.48
CA ALA A 221 -23.91 -0.90 7.30
C ALA A 221 -24.36 -1.40 8.69
N GLY A 222 -25.38 -0.79 9.28
CA GLY A 222 -26.00 -1.27 10.54
C GLY A 222 -26.54 -2.70 10.45
N LEU A 223 -27.11 -3.08 9.31
CA LEU A 223 -27.58 -4.44 9.04
C LEU A 223 -26.42 -5.41 8.77
N MET A 224 -25.30 -4.93 8.22
CA MET A 224 -24.12 -5.73 7.87
C MET A 224 -23.11 -5.92 9.01
N ASN A 225 -23.18 -5.13 10.08
CA ASN A 225 -22.24 -5.16 11.21
C ASN A 225 -22.20 -6.50 12.00
N GLN A 226 -22.94 -7.53 11.57
CA GLN A 226 -22.89 -8.87 12.10
C GLN A 226 -21.89 -9.80 11.35
N THR A 227 -21.25 -9.33 10.29
CA THR A 227 -20.31 -10.14 9.52
C THR A 227 -18.90 -10.11 10.13
N LYS A 228 -18.38 -11.32 10.45
CA LYS A 228 -17.04 -11.53 11.02
C LYS A 228 -15.96 -11.02 10.03
N SER A 229 -14.91 -10.40 10.56
CA SER A 229 -13.73 -10.01 9.78
C SER A 229 -13.13 -11.20 9.01
N VAL A 230 -12.89 -11.02 7.71
CA VAL A 230 -12.30 -12.06 6.85
C VAL A 230 -10.80 -12.18 7.17
N LYS A 231 -10.37 -13.38 7.59
CA LYS A 231 -8.95 -13.70 7.86
C LYS A 231 -8.12 -13.68 6.57
N THR A 232 -6.87 -13.24 6.67
CA THR A 232 -5.92 -13.28 5.55
C THR A 232 -5.58 -14.72 5.14
N PRO A 233 -5.09 -14.98 3.91
CA PRO A 233 -4.66 -16.31 3.48
C PRO A 233 -3.62 -16.93 4.42
N LEU A 234 -2.65 -16.13 4.87
CA LEU A 234 -1.63 -16.57 5.85
C LEU A 234 -2.26 -16.96 7.18
N GLN A 235 -3.20 -16.17 7.71
CA GLN A 235 -3.91 -16.50 8.94
C GLN A 235 -4.71 -17.80 8.82
N ARG A 236 -5.38 -18.02 7.67
CA ARG A 236 -6.10 -19.29 7.42
C ARG A 236 -5.14 -20.48 7.37
N SER A 237 -4.00 -20.31 6.69
CA SER A 237 -2.97 -21.35 6.61
C SER A 237 -2.37 -21.65 7.99
N MET A 238 -2.24 -20.64 8.86
CA MET A 238 -1.77 -20.80 10.23
C MET A 238 -2.79 -21.53 11.11
N ASP A 239 -4.07 -21.21 10.98
CA ASP A 239 -5.14 -21.89 11.72
C ASP A 239 -5.21 -23.37 11.33
N ASP A 240 -5.11 -23.70 10.04
CA ASP A 240 -5.09 -25.09 9.56
C ASP A 240 -3.85 -25.84 10.05
N PHE A 241 -2.69 -25.19 10.00
CA PHE A 241 -1.46 -25.75 10.58
C PHE A 241 -1.58 -26.00 12.08
N SER A 242 -2.05 -25.00 12.84
CA SER A 242 -2.21 -25.13 14.29
C SER A 242 -3.14 -26.29 14.65
N ARG A 243 -4.23 -26.48 13.88
CA ARG A 243 -5.14 -27.62 14.06
C ARG A 243 -4.44 -28.97 13.80
N LYS A 244 -3.69 -29.09 12.71
CA LYS A 244 -2.95 -30.32 12.37
C LYS A 244 -1.87 -30.61 13.40
N LEU A 245 -1.17 -29.58 13.86
CA LEU A 245 -0.16 -29.69 14.91
C LEU A 245 -0.79 -30.14 16.22
N ALA A 246 -1.93 -29.57 16.62
CA ALA A 246 -2.65 -29.95 17.83
C ALA A 246 -3.04 -31.43 17.80
N VAL A 247 -3.55 -31.93 16.66
CA VAL A 247 -3.89 -33.36 16.50
C VAL A 247 -2.64 -34.22 16.62
N LEU A 248 -1.53 -33.86 15.99
CA LEU A 248 -0.25 -34.58 16.09
C LEU A 248 0.24 -34.65 17.54
N ILE A 249 0.20 -33.53 18.25
CA ILE A 249 0.60 -33.44 19.67
C ILE A 249 -0.28 -34.31 20.53
N MET A 250 -1.61 -34.29 20.35
CA MET A 250 -2.53 -35.15 21.08
C MET A 250 -2.20 -36.62 20.91
N VAL A 251 -1.86 -37.06 19.67
CA VAL A 251 -1.44 -38.45 19.42
C VAL A 251 -0.15 -38.79 20.17
N ILE A 252 0.85 -37.90 20.13
CA ILE A 252 2.12 -38.10 20.86
C ILE A 252 1.89 -38.13 22.35
N CYS A 253 1.06 -37.26 22.90
CA CYS A 253 0.72 -37.24 24.32
C CYS A 253 0.02 -38.54 24.76
N LEU A 254 -0.88 -39.07 23.93
CA LEU A 254 -1.57 -40.33 24.23
C LEU A 254 -0.58 -41.53 24.24
N LEU A 255 0.34 -41.53 23.25
CA LEU A 255 1.39 -42.56 23.18
C LEU A 255 2.33 -42.49 24.40
N VAL A 256 2.77 -41.29 24.79
CA VAL A 256 3.63 -41.09 25.96
C VAL A 256 2.90 -41.45 27.24
N PHE A 257 1.65 -41.06 27.39
CA PHE A 257 0.81 -41.47 28.52
C PHE A 257 0.73 -43.01 28.62
N GLY A 258 0.42 -43.69 27.51
CA GLY A 258 0.36 -45.16 27.49
C GLY A 258 1.68 -45.84 27.84
N MET A 259 2.82 -45.30 27.33
CA MET A 259 4.15 -45.80 27.64
C MET A 259 4.51 -45.65 29.12
N GLN A 260 4.26 -44.48 29.69
CA GLN A 260 4.53 -44.18 31.11
C GLN A 260 3.67 -45.06 32.03
N TRP A 261 2.42 -45.25 31.69
CA TRP A 261 1.50 -46.15 32.44
C TRP A 261 1.96 -47.61 32.36
N TYR A 262 2.37 -48.06 31.15
CA TYR A 262 2.90 -49.39 30.95
C TYR A 262 4.19 -49.66 31.73
N GLN A 263 5.05 -48.63 31.92
CA GLN A 263 6.26 -48.71 32.71
C GLN A 263 6.01 -48.78 34.24
N GLY A 264 4.73 -48.74 34.67
CA GLY A 264 4.36 -48.86 36.09
C GLY A 264 4.33 -47.52 36.82
N ASN A 265 4.55 -46.40 36.14
CA ASN A 265 4.34 -45.07 36.72
C ASN A 265 2.83 -44.87 36.90
N GLY A 266 2.33 -44.65 38.07
CA GLY A 266 0.89 -44.49 38.35
C GLY A 266 0.13 -43.61 37.40
N LEU A 267 -1.19 -43.72 37.33
CA LEU A 267 -2.04 -43.03 36.40
C LEU A 267 -1.82 -41.50 36.40
N LEU A 268 -1.73 -40.91 37.62
CA LEU A 268 -1.60 -39.45 37.78
C LEU A 268 -0.22 -38.91 37.34
N PRO A 269 0.92 -39.52 37.71
CA PRO A 269 2.22 -39.09 37.18
C PRO A 269 2.31 -39.20 35.65
N SER A 270 1.76 -40.24 35.05
CA SER A 270 1.72 -40.46 33.61
C SER A 270 0.88 -39.39 32.89
N LEU A 271 -0.24 -38.99 33.49
CA LEU A 271 -1.08 -37.92 32.97
C LEU A 271 -0.38 -36.54 33.05
N LEU A 272 0.23 -36.22 34.19
CA LEU A 272 0.98 -34.98 34.36
C LEU A 272 2.15 -34.88 33.39
N PHE A 273 2.82 -36.01 33.12
CA PHE A 273 3.91 -36.05 32.13
C PHE A 273 3.40 -35.77 30.71
N ALA A 274 2.26 -36.38 30.32
CA ALA A 274 1.64 -36.12 29.01
C ALA A 274 1.14 -34.66 28.85
N VAL A 275 0.60 -34.09 29.94
CA VAL A 275 0.18 -32.69 29.98
C VAL A 275 1.38 -31.76 29.84
N ALA A 276 2.50 -32.02 30.55
CA ALA A 276 3.72 -31.25 30.41
C ALA A 276 4.25 -31.26 28.97
N LEU A 277 4.17 -32.43 28.33
CA LEU A 277 4.52 -32.56 26.90
C LEU A 277 3.59 -31.76 26.00
N ALA A 278 2.27 -31.77 26.21
CA ALA A 278 1.32 -30.98 25.43
C ALA A 278 1.65 -29.48 25.52
N VAL A 279 1.89 -29.00 26.72
CA VAL A 279 2.28 -27.58 26.96
C VAL A 279 3.59 -27.21 26.26
N ALA A 280 4.60 -28.12 26.32
CA ALA A 280 5.89 -27.87 25.62
C ALA A 280 5.74 -27.74 24.11
N ALA A 281 4.77 -28.46 23.55
CA ALA A 281 4.67 -28.68 22.12
C ALA A 281 3.96 -27.54 21.38
N ILE A 282 3.12 -26.74 22.04
CA ILE A 282 2.23 -25.81 21.39
C ILE A 282 2.80 -24.37 21.44
N PRO A 283 3.04 -23.73 20.30
CA PRO A 283 3.52 -22.36 20.27
C PRO A 283 2.35 -21.36 20.45
N GLU A 284 2.03 -21.00 21.69
CA GLU A 284 0.91 -20.11 22.03
C GLU A 284 1.00 -18.72 21.35
N ALA A 285 2.20 -18.19 21.20
CA ALA A 285 2.43 -16.85 20.65
C ALA A 285 2.35 -16.78 19.13
N LEU A 286 2.15 -17.91 18.41
CA LEU A 286 2.33 -17.95 16.95
C LEU A 286 1.43 -16.98 16.18
N SER A 287 0.12 -17.01 16.42
CA SER A 287 -0.86 -16.16 15.71
C SER A 287 -0.68 -14.68 16.04
N SER A 288 -0.38 -14.37 17.31
CA SER A 288 -0.15 -12.99 17.77
C SER A 288 1.11 -12.39 17.13
N ILE A 289 2.20 -13.16 17.05
CA ILE A 289 3.46 -12.72 16.45
C ILE A 289 3.26 -12.40 14.96
N VAL A 290 2.56 -13.25 14.21
CA VAL A 290 2.27 -13.01 12.78
C VAL A 290 1.53 -11.68 12.60
N THR A 291 0.47 -11.45 13.37
CA THR A 291 -0.31 -10.21 13.29
C THR A 291 0.51 -8.98 13.67
N ILE A 292 1.32 -9.05 14.72
CA ILE A 292 2.18 -7.94 15.15
C ILE A 292 3.24 -7.62 14.10
N VAL A 293 3.90 -8.64 13.55
CA VAL A 293 4.94 -8.45 12.51
C VAL A 293 4.34 -7.85 11.24
N GLN A 294 3.13 -8.28 10.84
CA GLN A 294 2.41 -7.66 9.72
C GLN A 294 2.06 -6.19 10.02
N ALA A 295 1.53 -5.89 11.20
CA ALA A 295 1.19 -4.52 11.60
C ALA A 295 2.43 -3.60 11.65
N MET A 296 3.56 -4.09 12.14
CA MET A 296 4.82 -3.35 12.15
C MET A 296 5.38 -3.16 10.73
N GLY A 297 5.24 -4.16 9.88
CA GLY A 297 5.60 -4.07 8.46
C GLY A 297 4.80 -2.98 7.74
N THR A 298 3.47 -2.94 7.94
CA THR A 298 2.61 -1.89 7.36
C THR A 298 2.96 -0.50 7.87
N GLN A 299 3.25 -0.35 9.16
CA GLN A 299 3.69 0.94 9.72
C GLN A 299 5.00 1.42 9.08
N LYS A 300 5.95 0.51 8.85
CA LYS A 300 7.22 0.82 8.18
C LYS A 300 7.01 1.23 6.71
N MET A 301 6.10 0.55 5.99
CA MET A 301 5.72 0.91 4.63
C MET A 301 5.08 2.29 4.58
N ALA A 302 4.19 2.63 5.51
CA ALA A 302 3.54 3.93 5.60
C ALA A 302 4.56 5.07 5.79
N VAL A 303 5.56 4.90 6.65
CA VAL A 303 6.67 5.86 6.81
C VAL A 303 7.47 6.06 5.52
N GLN A 304 7.51 5.05 4.66
CA GLN A 304 8.19 5.08 3.35
C GLN A 304 7.27 5.52 2.20
N GLY A 305 6.09 6.05 2.48
CA GLY A 305 5.18 6.58 1.49
C GLY A 305 4.14 5.57 0.94
N ALA A 306 4.08 4.35 1.45
CA ALA A 306 3.12 3.34 1.03
C ALA A 306 2.12 3.00 2.15
N ILE A 307 0.91 3.55 2.09
CA ILE A 307 -0.16 3.28 3.05
C ILE A 307 -0.91 2.02 2.63
N ILE A 308 -0.90 1.01 3.48
CA ILE A 308 -1.59 -0.27 3.23
C ILE A 308 -2.98 -0.24 3.88
N LYS A 309 -4.03 -0.36 3.09
CA LYS A 309 -5.43 -0.42 3.57
C LYS A 309 -5.85 -1.81 4.03
N LYS A 310 -5.30 -2.86 3.42
CA LYS A 310 -5.64 -4.27 3.72
C LYS A 310 -4.39 -5.04 4.10
N LEU A 311 -4.36 -5.68 5.27
CA LEU A 311 -3.20 -6.46 5.74
C LEU A 311 -2.82 -7.61 4.80
N SER A 312 -3.80 -8.20 4.11
CA SER A 312 -3.54 -9.24 3.09
C SER A 312 -2.64 -8.74 1.95
N ALA A 313 -2.68 -7.45 1.63
CA ALA A 313 -1.83 -6.87 0.59
C ALA A 313 -0.33 -6.95 0.92
N VAL A 314 0.05 -6.94 2.21
CA VAL A 314 1.46 -7.10 2.63
C VAL A 314 2.03 -8.44 2.20
N GLU A 315 1.22 -9.50 2.31
CA GLU A 315 1.60 -10.85 1.86
C GLU A 315 1.69 -10.92 0.34
N SER A 316 0.68 -10.41 -0.36
CA SER A 316 0.63 -10.37 -1.82
C SER A 316 1.77 -9.54 -2.41
N LEU A 317 2.17 -8.40 -1.77
CA LEU A 317 3.32 -7.59 -2.17
C LEU A 317 4.61 -8.42 -2.27
N GLY A 318 4.82 -9.34 -1.34
CA GLY A 318 5.99 -10.24 -1.38
C GLY A 318 5.98 -11.23 -2.55
N CYS A 319 4.83 -11.48 -3.16
CA CYS A 319 4.61 -12.42 -4.27
C CYS A 319 4.44 -11.73 -5.62
N VAL A 320 4.40 -10.39 -5.69
CA VAL A 320 4.20 -9.65 -6.95
C VAL A 320 5.20 -10.08 -7.99
N SER A 321 4.69 -10.47 -9.15
CA SER A 321 5.45 -10.92 -10.30
C SER A 321 5.21 -10.05 -11.54
N VAL A 322 4.11 -9.28 -11.56
CA VAL A 322 3.79 -8.33 -12.62
C VAL A 322 3.28 -7.02 -12.01
N ILE A 323 3.75 -5.89 -12.53
CA ILE A 323 3.23 -4.56 -12.22
C ILE A 323 2.69 -3.94 -13.50
N CYS A 324 1.37 -3.82 -13.59
CA CYS A 324 0.66 -3.08 -14.61
C CYS A 324 0.60 -1.61 -14.17
N SER A 325 1.41 -0.77 -14.77
CA SER A 325 1.53 0.62 -14.35
C SER A 325 0.85 1.56 -15.34
N ASP A 326 -0.03 2.43 -14.84
CA ASP A 326 -0.42 3.60 -15.60
C ASP A 326 0.81 4.49 -15.84
N LYS A 327 0.87 5.14 -17.00
CA LYS A 327 1.98 6.02 -17.37
C LYS A 327 1.91 7.33 -16.59
N THR A 328 0.75 8.01 -16.68
CA THR A 328 0.59 9.40 -16.26
C THR A 328 0.61 9.51 -14.74
N GLY A 329 1.39 10.45 -14.21
CA GLY A 329 1.47 10.71 -12.78
C GLY A 329 2.18 9.62 -11.94
N THR A 330 2.33 8.39 -12.45
CA THR A 330 3.03 7.29 -11.77
C THR A 330 4.46 7.12 -12.26
N LEU A 331 4.62 6.81 -13.55
CA LEU A 331 5.92 6.67 -14.21
C LEU A 331 6.48 8.02 -14.65
N THR A 332 5.59 8.98 -14.95
CA THR A 332 5.90 10.34 -15.37
C THR A 332 5.52 11.36 -14.30
N GLN A 333 5.96 12.61 -14.48
CA GLN A 333 5.78 13.67 -13.49
C GLN A 333 4.37 14.27 -13.47
N ASN A 334 3.49 13.91 -14.42
CA ASN A 334 2.21 14.57 -14.69
C ASN A 334 2.36 16.09 -14.91
N LYS A 335 3.44 16.47 -15.56
CA LYS A 335 3.78 17.87 -15.82
C LYS A 335 4.34 18.02 -17.23
N MET A 336 3.53 18.54 -18.14
CA MET A 336 4.02 18.83 -19.48
C MET A 336 5.22 19.78 -19.41
N THR A 337 6.23 19.50 -20.21
CA THR A 337 7.47 20.28 -20.28
C THR A 337 7.87 20.44 -21.74
N VAL A 338 8.17 21.66 -22.16
CA VAL A 338 8.75 21.93 -23.49
C VAL A 338 10.21 21.46 -23.49
N THR A 339 10.52 20.50 -24.36
CA THR A 339 11.85 19.87 -24.43
C THR A 339 12.64 20.28 -25.68
N LYS A 340 11.96 20.64 -26.78
CA LYS A 340 12.57 21.05 -28.02
C LYS A 340 11.76 22.16 -28.67
N LEU A 341 12.42 23.07 -29.36
CA LEU A 341 11.82 24.11 -30.17
C LEU A 341 12.37 24.00 -31.61
N TYR A 342 11.57 24.41 -32.58
CA TYR A 342 12.02 24.61 -33.96
C TYR A 342 11.70 26.05 -34.37
N LEU A 343 12.72 26.92 -34.37
CA LEU A 343 12.61 28.35 -34.62
C LEU A 343 13.64 28.75 -35.70
N ASP A 344 13.29 29.66 -36.55
CA ASP A 344 14.20 30.17 -37.62
C ASP A 344 14.87 29.04 -38.45
N LYS A 345 14.09 27.97 -38.74
CA LYS A 345 14.52 26.75 -39.46
C LYS A 345 15.58 25.91 -38.75
N HIS A 346 15.79 26.10 -37.43
CA HIS A 346 16.76 25.39 -36.61
C HIS A 346 16.07 24.75 -35.39
N CYS A 347 16.60 23.62 -34.96
CA CYS A 347 16.21 23.02 -33.69
C CYS A 347 16.96 23.72 -32.56
N VAL A 348 16.25 24.23 -31.56
CA VAL A 348 16.78 25.02 -30.45
C VAL A 348 16.37 24.32 -29.14
N ASP A 349 17.31 24.20 -28.22
CA ASP A 349 16.97 23.72 -26.86
C ASP A 349 16.31 24.87 -26.07
N PRO A 350 15.32 24.58 -25.21
CA PRO A 350 14.67 25.61 -24.38
C PRO A 350 15.62 26.45 -23.54
N GLN A 351 16.78 25.89 -23.17
CA GLN A 351 17.82 26.59 -22.40
C GLN A 351 18.60 27.64 -23.23
N GLU A 352 18.59 27.49 -24.54
CA GLU A 352 19.25 28.42 -25.49
C GLU A 352 18.32 29.56 -25.91
N LEU A 353 17.05 29.54 -25.46
CA LEU A 353 16.11 30.60 -25.77
C LEU A 353 16.44 31.84 -24.93
N THR A 354 16.86 32.94 -25.60
CA THR A 354 17.20 34.22 -24.93
C THR A 354 16.08 35.24 -25.02
N GLY A 355 15.20 35.12 -26.01
CA GLY A 355 14.17 36.11 -26.31
C GLY A 355 14.66 37.35 -27.09
N ASP A 356 15.90 37.36 -27.62
CA ASP A 356 16.49 38.54 -28.26
C ASP A 356 16.13 38.64 -29.73
N SER A 357 16.01 37.52 -30.45
CA SER A 357 15.70 37.52 -31.87
C SER A 357 14.21 37.82 -32.14
N LEU A 358 13.93 38.38 -33.32
CA LEU A 358 12.56 38.65 -33.78
C LEU A 358 11.67 37.42 -33.70
N VAL A 359 12.18 36.26 -34.13
CA VAL A 359 11.43 34.97 -34.12
C VAL A 359 11.15 34.51 -32.72
N GLN A 360 12.14 34.60 -31.82
CA GLN A 360 12.02 34.21 -30.44
C GLN A 360 11.01 35.08 -29.67
N LYS A 361 11.03 36.42 -29.90
CA LYS A 361 10.04 37.34 -29.32
C LYS A 361 8.63 37.01 -29.79
N ALA A 362 8.45 36.83 -31.12
CA ALA A 362 7.14 36.45 -31.67
C ALA A 362 6.62 35.13 -31.11
N PHE A 363 7.51 34.14 -30.92
CA PHE A 363 7.15 32.87 -30.30
C PHE A 363 6.73 33.06 -28.83
N LEU A 364 7.50 33.81 -28.04
CA LEU A 364 7.19 34.07 -26.63
C LEU A 364 5.87 34.83 -26.47
N TYR A 365 5.62 35.83 -27.32
CA TYR A 365 4.36 36.57 -27.32
C TYR A 365 3.17 35.64 -27.61
N ASN A 366 3.26 34.83 -28.66
CA ASN A 366 2.20 33.87 -28.97
C ASN A 366 2.01 32.86 -27.86
N ALA A 367 3.07 32.30 -27.26
CA ALA A 367 3.03 31.35 -26.18
C ALA A 367 2.36 31.89 -24.91
N VAL A 368 2.54 33.20 -24.62
CA VAL A 368 1.98 33.86 -23.42
C VAL A 368 0.59 34.42 -23.68
N LEU A 369 0.40 35.07 -24.81
CA LEU A 369 -0.83 35.82 -25.10
C LEU A 369 -1.93 34.91 -25.64
N ASN A 370 -1.61 33.93 -26.48
CA ASN A 370 -2.56 32.96 -26.99
C ASN A 370 -2.62 31.75 -26.02
N ASN A 371 -3.08 31.98 -24.76
CA ASN A 371 -2.99 31.04 -23.69
C ASN A 371 -3.96 31.40 -22.56
N ASP A 372 -4.75 30.46 -22.05
CA ASP A 372 -5.76 30.64 -20.99
C ASP A 372 -5.27 30.14 -19.62
N ALA A 373 -4.15 29.41 -19.56
CA ALA A 373 -3.60 28.96 -18.30
C ALA A 373 -3.07 30.12 -17.44
N VAL A 374 -3.01 29.93 -16.15
CA VAL A 374 -2.56 30.93 -15.14
C VAL A 374 -1.53 30.29 -14.21
N LEU A 375 -0.47 31.05 -13.93
CA LEU A 375 0.53 30.67 -12.92
C LEU A 375 0.33 31.52 -11.67
N THR A 376 -0.06 30.90 -10.55
CA THR A 376 -0.26 31.58 -9.24
C THR A 376 0.54 30.86 -8.16
N GLU A 377 1.48 31.59 -7.53
CA GLU A 377 2.29 31.10 -6.40
C GLU A 377 2.92 29.72 -6.62
N GLY A 378 3.40 29.44 -7.83
CA GLY A 378 4.02 28.17 -8.21
C GLY A 378 3.03 27.05 -8.58
N LYS A 379 1.72 27.31 -8.52
CA LYS A 379 0.69 26.39 -9.02
C LYS A 379 0.32 26.73 -10.46
N GLN A 380 0.18 25.70 -11.28
CA GLN A 380 -0.26 25.80 -12.67
C GLN A 380 -1.77 25.51 -12.71
N LEU A 381 -2.55 26.45 -13.22
CA LEU A 381 -4.00 26.32 -13.39
C LEU A 381 -4.33 26.43 -14.88
N GLY A 382 -5.10 25.48 -15.40
CA GLY A 382 -5.48 25.40 -16.82
C GLY A 382 -4.90 24.16 -17.52
N ASP A 383 -5.01 24.11 -18.86
CA ASP A 383 -4.51 22.98 -19.64
C ASP A 383 -2.99 22.80 -19.48
N PRO A 384 -2.50 21.57 -19.21
CA PRO A 384 -1.07 21.30 -19.04
C PRO A 384 -0.22 21.68 -20.27
N THR A 385 -0.78 21.59 -21.48
CA THR A 385 -0.12 21.98 -22.74
C THR A 385 0.10 23.49 -22.80
N GLU A 386 -0.82 24.26 -22.24
CA GLU A 386 -0.71 25.72 -22.15
C GLU A 386 0.17 26.16 -21.00
N SER A 387 0.02 25.53 -19.83
CA SER A 387 0.80 25.83 -18.64
C SER A 387 2.31 25.69 -18.87
N CYS A 388 2.73 24.65 -19.64
CA CYS A 388 4.17 24.44 -19.91
C CYS A 388 4.79 25.55 -20.76
N LEU A 389 4.00 26.16 -21.64
CA LEU A 389 4.45 27.32 -22.44
C LEU A 389 4.66 28.56 -21.57
N LEU A 390 3.76 28.78 -20.57
CA LEU A 390 3.95 29.88 -19.62
C LEU A 390 5.17 29.66 -18.72
N VAL A 391 5.40 28.41 -18.26
CA VAL A 391 6.59 28.08 -17.48
C VAL A 391 7.87 28.32 -18.24
N LEU A 392 7.90 27.99 -19.55
CA LEU A 392 9.02 28.29 -20.42
C LEU A 392 9.23 29.80 -20.51
N ALA A 393 8.17 30.57 -20.78
CA ALA A 393 8.22 32.01 -20.95
C ALA A 393 8.57 32.77 -19.67
N GLN A 394 8.13 32.30 -18.49
CA GLN A 394 8.36 32.96 -17.20
C GLN A 394 9.85 33.15 -16.85
N ASN A 395 10.71 32.27 -17.36
CA ASN A 395 12.16 32.37 -17.15
C ASN A 395 12.82 33.49 -18.00
N LEU A 396 12.10 34.01 -19.01
CA LEU A 396 12.62 34.91 -20.01
C LEU A 396 11.92 36.28 -20.05
N THR A 397 10.66 36.34 -19.60
CA THR A 397 9.83 37.52 -19.58
C THR A 397 8.85 37.51 -18.43
N ASP A 398 8.48 38.72 -17.95
CA ASP A 398 7.38 38.83 -16.98
C ASP A 398 6.04 38.61 -17.70
N THR A 399 5.54 37.39 -17.61
CA THR A 399 4.29 36.95 -18.26
C THR A 399 3.07 37.72 -17.77
N LYS A 400 3.06 38.15 -16.48
CA LYS A 400 1.98 38.99 -15.93
C LYS A 400 2.01 40.38 -16.47
N GLN A 401 3.18 41.02 -16.48
CA GLN A 401 3.34 42.36 -17.04
C GLN A 401 2.98 42.37 -18.53
N LEU A 402 3.42 41.37 -19.32
CA LEU A 402 3.08 41.24 -20.73
C LEU A 402 1.57 41.15 -20.97
N ARG A 403 0.87 40.30 -20.24
CA ARG A 403 -0.60 40.17 -20.32
C ARG A 403 -1.36 41.42 -19.88
N ASN A 404 -0.84 42.16 -18.89
CA ASN A 404 -1.45 43.40 -18.43
C ASN A 404 -1.21 44.58 -19.40
N THR A 405 -0.09 44.56 -20.12
CA THR A 405 0.26 45.61 -21.07
C THR A 405 -0.49 45.45 -22.38
N MET A 406 -0.69 44.19 -22.83
CA MET A 406 -1.35 43.83 -24.06
C MET A 406 -2.84 43.58 -23.83
N GLN A 407 -3.70 44.39 -24.46
CA GLN A 407 -5.14 44.23 -24.34
C GLN A 407 -5.64 43.12 -25.30
N ARG A 408 -6.17 42.03 -24.75
CA ARG A 408 -6.88 41.02 -25.52
C ARG A 408 -8.21 41.58 -25.96
N LEU A 409 -8.48 41.56 -27.25
CA LEU A 409 -9.70 42.11 -27.85
C LEU A 409 -10.73 41.02 -28.07
N GLU A 410 -10.36 39.94 -28.76
CA GLU A 410 -11.24 38.87 -29.15
C GLU A 410 -10.51 37.52 -29.11
N GLU A 411 -11.27 36.44 -29.08
CA GLU A 411 -10.72 35.06 -29.10
C GLU A 411 -11.61 34.12 -29.91
N ILE A 412 -11.00 33.10 -30.49
CA ILE A 412 -11.64 31.86 -30.94
C ILE A 412 -11.02 30.72 -30.13
N PRO A 413 -11.75 30.17 -29.15
CA PRO A 413 -11.21 29.14 -28.26
C PRO A 413 -10.81 27.89 -29.05
N PHE A 414 -10.01 27.03 -28.40
CA PHE A 414 -9.62 25.75 -28.98
C PHE A 414 -10.84 24.88 -29.29
N ASP A 415 -10.85 24.31 -30.48
CA ASP A 415 -11.83 23.34 -30.90
C ASP A 415 -11.15 22.09 -31.46
N SER A 416 -11.64 20.90 -31.05
CA SER A 416 -11.02 19.60 -31.38
C SER A 416 -11.10 19.23 -32.86
N ASP A 417 -12.14 19.69 -33.57
CA ASP A 417 -12.32 19.39 -34.99
C ASP A 417 -11.46 20.30 -35.83
N ARG A 418 -11.41 21.59 -35.46
CA ARG A 418 -10.59 22.59 -36.06
C ARG A 418 -9.10 22.51 -35.67
N LYS A 419 -8.78 22.01 -34.50
CA LYS A 419 -7.44 21.82 -33.91
C LYS A 419 -6.60 23.11 -33.79
N LEU A 420 -7.22 24.26 -33.72
CA LEU A 420 -6.58 25.57 -33.60
C LEU A 420 -7.20 26.38 -32.44
N MET A 421 -6.43 27.32 -31.93
CA MET A 421 -6.90 28.38 -31.05
C MET A 421 -6.29 29.71 -31.53
N SER A 422 -7.08 30.77 -31.52
CA SER A 422 -6.66 32.09 -31.98
C SER A 422 -7.10 33.20 -31.03
N THR A 423 -6.22 34.16 -30.79
CA THR A 423 -6.51 35.33 -29.97
C THR A 423 -6.05 36.62 -30.66
N LYS A 424 -6.88 37.67 -30.59
CA LYS A 424 -6.61 38.98 -31.17
C LYS A 424 -6.16 39.98 -30.10
N TYR A 425 -5.08 40.65 -30.36
CA TYR A 425 -4.51 41.69 -29.49
C TYR A 425 -4.29 43.03 -30.23
N LEU A 426 -4.35 44.12 -29.48
CA LEU A 426 -4.01 45.42 -29.95
C LEU A 426 -2.54 45.49 -30.42
N GLY A 427 -2.28 45.94 -31.64
CA GLY A 427 -0.92 46.02 -32.18
C GLY A 427 -0.02 47.03 -31.44
N ILE A 428 1.25 46.68 -31.21
CA ILE A 428 2.22 47.51 -30.49
C ILE A 428 3.05 48.36 -31.46
N GLU A 429 3.42 47.85 -32.66
CA GLU A 429 4.45 48.42 -33.52
C GLU A 429 3.90 49.25 -34.65
N GLU A 430 2.64 49.11 -35.05
CA GLU A 430 2.00 49.95 -36.09
C GLU A 430 0.65 50.46 -35.58
N GLU A 431 0.47 51.72 -35.45
CA GLU A 431 -0.78 52.35 -34.97
C GLU A 431 -2.05 51.93 -35.73
N GLN A 432 -1.95 51.18 -36.85
CA GLN A 432 -3.03 50.87 -37.77
C GLN A 432 -3.44 49.39 -37.82
N SER A 433 -2.73 48.43 -37.17
CA SER A 433 -3.05 47.00 -37.27
C SER A 433 -3.04 46.31 -35.95
N ASP A 434 -3.99 45.37 -35.75
CA ASP A 434 -4.03 44.41 -34.64
C ASP A 434 -3.31 43.12 -35.04
N VAL A 435 -2.93 42.30 -34.04
CA VAL A 435 -2.23 41.03 -34.28
C VAL A 435 -3.10 39.88 -33.80
N VAL A 436 -3.29 38.89 -34.67
CA VAL A 436 -3.90 37.61 -34.36
C VAL A 436 -2.79 36.59 -34.15
N TYR A 437 -2.73 35.98 -32.96
CA TYR A 437 -1.87 34.84 -32.63
C TYR A 437 -2.68 33.57 -32.77
N THR A 438 -2.12 32.56 -33.47
CA THR A 438 -2.76 31.26 -33.67
C THR A 438 -1.80 30.15 -33.24
N LYS A 439 -2.28 29.16 -32.53
CA LYS A 439 -1.55 27.92 -32.20
C LYS A 439 -2.39 26.70 -32.47
N GLY A 440 -1.78 25.58 -32.77
CA GLY A 440 -2.47 24.29 -32.90
C GLY A 440 -1.70 23.22 -33.64
N ALA A 441 -2.42 22.30 -34.29
CA ALA A 441 -1.85 21.18 -35.02
C ALA A 441 -1.02 21.63 -36.22
N VAL A 442 0.15 20.99 -36.36
CA VAL A 442 1.17 21.42 -37.36
C VAL A 442 0.62 21.30 -38.80
N ASP A 443 -0.05 20.22 -39.13
CA ASP A 443 -0.67 19.97 -40.43
C ASP A 443 -1.69 21.07 -40.80
N VAL A 444 -2.62 21.31 -39.90
CA VAL A 444 -3.71 22.29 -40.10
C VAL A 444 -3.19 23.72 -40.19
N LEU A 445 -2.24 24.08 -39.33
CA LEU A 445 -1.70 25.44 -39.35
C LEU A 445 -0.86 25.67 -40.59
N LEU A 446 -0.03 24.73 -41.09
CA LEU A 446 0.76 24.84 -42.30
C LEU A 446 -0.06 24.97 -43.57
N GLU A 447 -1.20 24.30 -43.68
CA GLU A 447 -2.12 24.47 -44.80
C GLU A 447 -2.67 25.91 -44.93
N ARG A 448 -2.77 26.62 -43.79
CA ARG A 448 -3.26 27.98 -43.69
C ARG A 448 -2.16 29.05 -43.71
N THR A 449 -0.91 28.62 -43.88
CA THR A 449 0.28 29.47 -43.83
C THR A 449 0.75 29.88 -45.22
N THR A 450 1.05 31.19 -45.40
CA THR A 450 1.57 31.77 -46.65
C THR A 450 2.97 32.36 -46.48
N HIS A 451 3.39 32.68 -45.26
CA HIS A 451 4.68 33.29 -44.96
C HIS A 451 5.36 32.56 -43.81
N ILE A 452 6.66 32.72 -43.69
CA ILE A 452 7.49 32.26 -42.56
C ILE A 452 8.28 33.42 -41.97
N LEU A 453 8.32 33.48 -40.62
CA LEU A 453 9.11 34.45 -39.90
C LEU A 453 10.54 33.91 -39.70
N THR A 454 11.55 34.67 -40.11
CA THR A 454 12.94 34.33 -39.95
C THR A 454 13.69 35.49 -39.29
N SER A 455 14.95 35.30 -38.94
CA SER A 455 15.84 36.39 -38.48
C SER A 455 15.97 37.56 -39.49
N LYS A 456 15.72 37.28 -40.78
CA LYS A 456 15.70 38.29 -41.87
C LYS A 456 14.34 38.97 -42.08
N GLY A 457 13.38 38.71 -41.22
CA GLY A 457 12.01 39.18 -41.32
C GLY A 457 11.05 38.15 -41.96
N MET A 458 9.84 38.64 -42.29
CA MET A 458 8.78 37.86 -42.92
C MET A 458 9.09 37.54 -44.37
N GLN A 459 9.04 36.27 -44.76
CA GLN A 459 9.31 35.77 -46.11
C GLN A 459 8.17 34.87 -46.59
N PRO A 460 7.87 34.81 -47.92
CA PRO A 460 6.96 33.80 -48.45
C PRO A 460 7.46 32.39 -48.11
N ILE A 461 6.57 31.53 -47.63
CA ILE A 461 6.93 30.13 -47.32
C ILE A 461 7.05 29.33 -48.61
N THR A 462 8.09 28.55 -48.73
CA THR A 462 8.33 27.65 -49.86
C THR A 462 7.80 26.24 -49.57
N GLU A 463 7.57 25.45 -50.62
CA GLU A 463 7.21 24.04 -50.44
C GLU A 463 8.35 23.21 -49.81
N GLU A 464 9.61 23.65 -49.95
CA GLU A 464 10.74 23.08 -49.29
C GLU A 464 10.70 23.36 -47.77
N ASP A 465 10.34 24.58 -47.38
CA ASP A 465 10.18 24.97 -45.98
C ASP A 465 9.07 24.13 -45.34
N LYS A 466 7.94 23.98 -46.00
CA LYS A 466 6.85 23.11 -45.49
C LYS A 466 7.30 21.66 -45.29
N ARG A 467 8.05 21.11 -46.27
CA ARG A 467 8.59 19.74 -46.12
C ARG A 467 9.58 19.63 -44.99
N MET A 468 10.43 20.61 -44.75
CA MET A 468 11.37 20.65 -43.62
C MET A 468 10.61 20.67 -42.27
N ILE A 469 9.60 21.54 -42.16
CA ILE A 469 8.76 21.64 -40.94
C ILE A 469 8.03 20.33 -40.68
N LEU A 470 7.41 19.69 -41.69
CA LEU A 470 6.76 18.43 -41.54
C LEU A 470 7.71 17.28 -41.15
N ARG A 471 8.92 17.27 -41.74
CA ARG A 471 9.97 16.30 -41.35
C ARG A 471 10.40 16.49 -39.90
N GLN A 472 10.56 17.75 -39.47
CA GLN A 472 10.90 18.04 -38.06
C GLN A 472 9.77 17.64 -37.11
N ASN A 473 8.53 17.91 -37.48
CA ASN A 473 7.36 17.43 -36.72
C ASN A 473 7.33 15.91 -36.61
N GLN A 474 7.61 15.19 -37.69
CA GLN A 474 7.69 13.74 -37.69
C GLN A 474 8.81 13.24 -36.78
N GLN A 475 10.01 13.84 -36.83
CA GLN A 475 11.12 13.49 -35.96
C GLN A 475 10.78 13.69 -34.47
N PHE A 476 10.12 14.78 -34.13
CA PHE A 476 9.66 15.03 -32.77
C PHE A 476 8.59 14.04 -32.36
N SER A 477 7.65 13.72 -33.23
CA SER A 477 6.58 12.74 -32.96
C SER A 477 7.14 11.32 -32.79
N GLU A 478 8.16 10.92 -33.53
CA GLU A 478 8.86 9.63 -33.38
C GLU A 478 9.58 9.52 -32.03
N GLN A 479 9.98 10.65 -31.44
CA GLN A 479 10.53 10.72 -30.08
C GLN A 479 9.42 10.73 -28.99
N GLY A 480 8.16 10.67 -29.40
CA GLY A 480 7.02 10.68 -28.49
C GLY A 480 6.63 12.08 -27.99
N LEU A 481 7.14 13.13 -28.61
CA LEU A 481 6.84 14.50 -28.25
C LEU A 481 5.51 14.96 -28.86
N ARG A 482 4.72 15.69 -28.08
CA ARG A 482 3.55 16.41 -28.56
C ARG A 482 4.01 17.72 -29.18
N VAL A 483 3.61 18.01 -30.42
CA VAL A 483 4.08 19.19 -31.16
C VAL A 483 2.93 20.16 -31.39
N LEU A 484 3.16 21.43 -31.06
CA LEU A 484 2.28 22.55 -31.43
C LEU A 484 3.02 23.49 -32.41
N ALA A 485 2.29 23.93 -33.42
CA ALA A 485 2.71 24.99 -34.34
C ALA A 485 2.19 26.36 -33.87
N PHE A 486 2.96 27.38 -34.14
CA PHE A 486 2.68 28.78 -33.80
C PHE A 486 2.73 29.63 -35.05
N GLY A 487 1.71 30.47 -35.20
CA GLY A 487 1.58 31.43 -36.32
C GLY A 487 1.00 32.74 -35.85
N GLN A 488 1.19 33.78 -36.66
CA GLN A 488 0.59 35.11 -36.46
C GLN A 488 0.12 35.71 -37.73
N ARG A 489 -0.80 36.70 -37.63
CA ARG A 489 -1.26 37.50 -38.74
C ARG A 489 -1.60 38.92 -38.29
N SER A 490 -1.22 39.94 -39.05
CA SER A 490 -1.70 41.32 -38.86
C SER A 490 -3.06 41.51 -39.52
N VAL A 491 -4.01 42.13 -38.81
CA VAL A 491 -5.38 42.41 -39.26
C VAL A 491 -5.72 43.88 -39.03
N ALA A 492 -6.66 44.43 -39.80
CA ALA A 492 -7.11 45.79 -39.57
C ALA A 492 -7.82 45.96 -38.22
N LYS A 493 -7.72 47.12 -37.57
CA LYS A 493 -8.28 47.39 -36.22
C LYS A 493 -9.77 47.12 -36.13
N ASP A 494 -10.54 47.46 -37.10
CA ASP A 494 -12.00 47.33 -37.08
C ASP A 494 -12.52 45.96 -37.56
N GLN A 495 -11.63 45.04 -37.82
CA GLN A 495 -12.01 43.73 -38.36
C GLN A 495 -12.26 42.75 -37.20
N HIS A 496 -13.48 42.24 -37.03
CA HIS A 496 -13.80 41.22 -36.08
C HIS A 496 -13.03 39.93 -36.35
N LEU A 497 -12.62 39.21 -35.26
CA LEU A 497 -11.95 37.91 -35.37
C LEU A 497 -12.96 36.85 -35.82
N THR A 498 -12.79 36.31 -37.02
CA THR A 498 -13.56 35.24 -37.58
C THR A 498 -12.69 34.10 -38.05
N LEU A 499 -13.22 32.95 -38.39
CA LEU A 499 -12.49 31.80 -38.92
C LEU A 499 -11.66 32.12 -40.19
N ASP A 500 -12.03 33.18 -40.91
CA ASP A 500 -11.28 33.60 -42.11
C ASP A 500 -9.94 34.28 -41.79
N GLN A 501 -9.78 34.80 -40.55
CA GLN A 501 -8.49 35.36 -40.15
C GLN A 501 -7.50 34.27 -39.74
N GLU A 502 -7.93 33.04 -39.55
CA GLU A 502 -7.05 31.87 -39.37
C GLU A 502 -6.44 31.39 -40.69
N ARG A 503 -6.49 32.17 -41.75
CA ARG A 503 -5.81 31.94 -43.04
C ARG A 503 -4.74 32.98 -43.29
N ASN A 504 -3.88 32.72 -44.26
CA ASN A 504 -2.75 33.59 -44.62
C ASN A 504 -1.85 33.89 -43.40
N LEU A 505 -1.62 32.89 -42.59
CA LEU A 505 -0.75 33.01 -41.41
C LEU A 505 0.72 33.11 -41.78
N THR A 506 1.50 33.74 -40.91
CA THR A 506 2.96 33.71 -40.91
C THR A 506 3.41 32.67 -39.87
N PHE A 507 4.05 31.61 -40.31
CA PHE A 507 4.60 30.57 -39.42
C PHE A 507 5.74 31.14 -38.58
N ILE A 508 5.70 30.89 -37.29
CA ILE A 508 6.72 31.30 -36.30
C ILE A 508 7.65 30.15 -35.95
N GLY A 509 7.07 28.99 -35.60
CA GLY A 509 7.85 27.85 -35.14
C GLY A 509 7.01 26.70 -34.58
N LEU A 510 7.74 25.70 -34.07
CA LEU A 510 7.15 24.54 -33.36
C LEU A 510 7.66 24.50 -31.91
N ALA A 511 6.80 24.14 -31.01
CA ALA A 511 7.20 23.68 -29.66
C ALA A 511 6.84 22.22 -29.50
N ALA A 512 7.83 21.42 -29.10
CA ALA A 512 7.67 19.99 -28.80
C ALA A 512 7.78 19.76 -27.28
N MET A 513 6.82 19.09 -26.73
CA MET A 513 6.64 18.92 -25.30
C MET A 513 6.28 17.47 -24.94
N ILE A 514 6.60 17.09 -23.73
CA ILE A 514 6.33 15.76 -23.18
C ILE A 514 6.07 15.88 -21.68
N ASP A 515 5.33 14.93 -21.12
CA ASP A 515 5.33 14.65 -19.68
C ASP A 515 6.53 13.73 -19.40
N PRO A 516 7.64 14.26 -18.81
CA PRO A 516 8.88 13.52 -18.73
C PRO A 516 8.78 12.38 -17.69
N PRO A 517 9.49 11.28 -17.93
CA PRO A 517 9.64 10.23 -16.92
C PRO A 517 10.23 10.79 -15.62
N ARG A 518 9.79 10.25 -14.47
CA ARG A 518 10.46 10.52 -13.19
C ARG A 518 11.86 9.91 -13.22
N ILE A 519 12.84 10.61 -12.68
CA ILE A 519 14.25 10.15 -12.66
C ILE A 519 14.37 8.81 -11.93
N GLU A 520 13.60 8.64 -10.85
CA GLU A 520 13.62 7.44 -10.03
C GLU A 520 12.94 6.23 -10.70
N SER A 521 12.02 6.47 -11.64
CA SER A 521 11.24 5.40 -12.28
C SER A 521 12.11 4.46 -13.10
N GLY A 522 13.11 4.99 -13.83
CA GLY A 522 14.03 4.15 -14.61
C GLY A 522 14.80 3.17 -13.75
N LYS A 523 15.37 3.64 -12.63
CA LYS A 523 16.08 2.79 -11.67
C LYS A 523 15.11 1.78 -11.02
N ALA A 524 13.92 2.20 -10.68
CA ALA A 524 12.92 1.32 -10.06
C ALA A 524 12.45 0.21 -11.02
N VAL A 525 12.32 0.49 -12.32
CA VAL A 525 12.03 -0.52 -13.35
C VAL A 525 13.19 -1.52 -13.48
N GLU A 526 14.44 -1.05 -13.42
CA GLU A 526 15.61 -1.93 -13.41
C GLU A 526 15.65 -2.81 -12.15
N ASP A 527 15.36 -2.25 -10.98
CA ASP A 527 15.28 -2.99 -9.72
C ASP A 527 14.13 -4.02 -9.77
N ALA A 528 12.97 -3.66 -10.35
CA ALA A 528 11.86 -4.59 -10.59
C ALA A 528 12.29 -5.76 -11.48
N LYS A 529 12.99 -5.48 -12.59
CA LYS A 529 13.49 -6.50 -13.51
C LYS A 529 14.50 -7.44 -12.83
N ARG A 530 15.43 -6.89 -12.02
CA ARG A 530 16.36 -7.70 -11.21
C ARG A 530 15.63 -8.56 -10.17
N ALA A 531 14.52 -8.05 -9.65
CA ALA A 531 13.66 -8.77 -8.71
C ALA A 531 12.75 -9.83 -9.36
N GLY A 532 12.89 -10.07 -10.69
CA GLY A 532 12.05 -10.99 -11.44
C GLY A 532 10.62 -10.50 -11.65
N ILE A 533 10.38 -9.20 -11.55
CA ILE A 533 9.06 -8.58 -11.72
C ILE A 533 9.00 -7.95 -13.10
N ARG A 534 7.98 -8.33 -13.90
CA ARG A 534 7.71 -7.70 -15.18
C ARG A 534 6.89 -6.42 -14.97
N THR A 535 7.40 -5.31 -15.49
CA THR A 535 6.65 -4.05 -15.58
C THR A 535 5.98 -3.97 -16.94
N VAL A 536 4.68 -3.66 -16.96
CA VAL A 536 3.86 -3.47 -18.16
C VAL A 536 3.27 -2.06 -18.08
N MET A 537 3.45 -1.27 -19.13
CA MET A 537 2.89 0.08 -19.23
C MET A 537 1.49 0.02 -19.83
N ILE A 538 0.55 0.68 -19.18
CA ILE A 538 -0.84 0.83 -19.63
C ILE A 538 -1.16 2.32 -19.70
N THR A 539 -1.68 2.81 -20.84
CA THR A 539 -1.90 4.25 -21.01
C THR A 539 -3.01 4.58 -22.02
N GLY A 540 -3.64 5.74 -21.84
CA GLY A 540 -4.52 6.35 -22.85
C GLY A 540 -3.78 7.01 -24.02
N ASP A 541 -2.45 7.15 -23.93
CA ASP A 541 -1.62 7.81 -24.95
C ASP A 541 -1.52 7.02 -26.25
N HIS A 542 -1.05 7.70 -27.30
CA HIS A 542 -0.77 7.09 -28.59
C HIS A 542 0.37 6.08 -28.49
N LYS A 543 0.28 4.97 -29.25
CA LYS A 543 1.23 3.84 -29.26
C LYS A 543 2.69 4.29 -29.43
N VAL A 544 2.97 5.27 -30.29
CA VAL A 544 4.33 5.77 -30.55
C VAL A 544 4.90 6.46 -29.31
N THR A 545 4.14 7.37 -28.70
CA THR A 545 4.53 8.09 -27.46
C THR A 545 4.77 7.12 -26.30
N ALA A 546 3.82 6.20 -26.09
CA ALA A 546 3.92 5.18 -25.02
C ALA A 546 5.16 4.29 -25.19
N THR A 547 5.44 3.86 -26.43
CA THR A 547 6.63 3.01 -26.74
C THR A 547 7.93 3.78 -26.53
N ALA A 548 8.00 5.07 -26.90
CA ALA A 548 9.17 5.91 -26.70
C ALA A 548 9.51 6.05 -25.21
N ILE A 549 8.52 6.37 -24.38
CA ILE A 549 8.67 6.48 -22.91
C ILE A 549 9.04 5.14 -22.29
N ALA A 550 8.39 4.04 -22.72
CA ALA A 550 8.68 2.71 -22.23
C ALA A 550 10.12 2.27 -22.53
N LYS A 551 10.65 2.65 -23.69
CA LYS A 551 12.07 2.43 -24.04
C LYS A 551 13.02 3.21 -23.14
N GLN A 552 12.72 4.50 -22.89
CA GLN A 552 13.53 5.35 -22.00
C GLN A 552 13.57 4.79 -20.56
N LEU A 553 12.47 4.22 -20.09
CA LEU A 553 12.36 3.62 -18.75
C LEU A 553 12.92 2.19 -18.68
N GLY A 554 13.30 1.57 -19.82
CA GLY A 554 13.77 0.18 -19.85
C GLY A 554 12.66 -0.88 -19.71
N ILE A 555 11.38 -0.47 -19.83
CA ILE A 555 10.23 -1.37 -19.84
C ILE A 555 10.14 -2.14 -21.14
N PHE A 556 10.42 -1.48 -22.27
CA PHE A 556 10.33 -2.04 -23.63
C PHE A 556 11.72 -2.46 -24.13
N GLY A 557 11.94 -3.76 -24.32
CA GLY A 557 13.19 -4.37 -24.79
C GLY A 557 13.10 -4.98 -26.18
N GLU A 558 14.15 -5.68 -26.58
CA GLU A 558 14.17 -6.46 -27.82
C GLU A 558 13.18 -7.61 -27.77
N GLY A 559 12.34 -7.75 -28.80
CA GLY A 559 11.28 -8.77 -28.87
C GLY A 559 9.98 -8.41 -28.18
N ASP A 560 9.93 -7.28 -27.44
CA ASP A 560 8.69 -6.78 -26.86
C ASP A 560 7.82 -6.11 -27.93
N ILE A 561 6.49 -6.20 -27.74
CA ILE A 561 5.49 -5.57 -28.62
C ILE A 561 4.63 -4.56 -27.86
N ALA A 562 4.14 -3.59 -28.61
CA ALA A 562 3.13 -2.65 -28.12
C ALA A 562 1.80 -2.93 -28.84
N VAL A 563 0.68 -2.89 -28.08
CA VAL A 563 -0.67 -3.18 -28.57
C VAL A 563 -1.59 -2.02 -28.24
N THR A 564 -2.47 -1.64 -29.17
CA THR A 564 -3.53 -0.66 -28.91
C THR A 564 -4.78 -1.34 -28.33
N GLY A 565 -5.65 -0.55 -27.69
CA GLY A 565 -6.96 -1.06 -27.23
C GLY A 565 -7.76 -1.72 -28.34
N GLN A 566 -7.79 -1.13 -29.54
CA GLN A 566 -8.48 -1.70 -30.71
C GLN A 566 -7.85 -3.03 -31.18
N GLU A 567 -6.52 -3.12 -31.19
CA GLU A 567 -5.81 -4.37 -31.49
C GLU A 567 -6.10 -5.44 -30.42
N LEU A 568 -6.17 -5.04 -29.16
CA LEU A 568 -6.53 -5.93 -28.03
C LEU A 568 -7.97 -6.41 -28.13
N ASP A 569 -8.93 -5.53 -28.50
CA ASP A 569 -10.34 -5.90 -28.65
C ASP A 569 -10.55 -6.88 -29.82
N ALA A 570 -9.73 -6.78 -30.85
CA ALA A 570 -9.73 -7.71 -31.99
C ALA A 570 -9.10 -9.08 -31.67
N MET A 571 -8.28 -9.19 -30.62
CA MET A 571 -7.65 -10.46 -30.21
C MET A 571 -8.64 -11.34 -29.45
N SER A 572 -8.64 -12.64 -29.71
CA SER A 572 -9.29 -13.63 -28.85
C SER A 572 -8.58 -13.70 -27.47
N GLU A 573 -9.25 -14.27 -26.46
CA GLU A 573 -8.61 -14.49 -25.15
C GLU A 573 -7.39 -15.40 -25.24
N GLU A 574 -7.46 -16.44 -26.07
CA GLU A 574 -6.36 -17.39 -26.25
C GLU A 574 -5.14 -16.73 -26.92
N GLU A 575 -5.35 -15.91 -27.94
CA GLU A 575 -4.29 -15.16 -28.62
C GLU A 575 -3.64 -14.15 -27.67
N HIS A 576 -4.45 -13.43 -26.88
CA HIS A 576 -3.96 -12.51 -25.88
C HIS A 576 -3.09 -13.23 -24.84
N LEU A 577 -3.54 -14.37 -24.31
CA LEU A 577 -2.77 -15.18 -23.35
C LEU A 577 -1.45 -15.72 -23.94
N GLN A 578 -1.41 -16.07 -25.24
CA GLN A 578 -0.18 -16.53 -25.90
C GLN A 578 0.84 -15.40 -26.05
N GLN A 579 0.39 -14.20 -26.36
CA GLN A 579 1.25 -13.04 -26.59
C GLN A 579 1.56 -12.24 -25.31
N LEU A 580 0.86 -12.51 -24.22
CA LEU A 580 0.86 -11.72 -22.98
C LEU A 580 2.27 -11.39 -22.46
N GLU A 581 3.17 -12.36 -22.48
CA GLU A 581 4.55 -12.19 -21.99
C GLU A 581 5.43 -11.35 -22.94
N LYS A 582 5.02 -11.12 -24.17
CA LYS A 582 5.71 -10.26 -25.15
C LYS A 582 5.18 -8.83 -25.12
N ILE A 583 3.94 -8.62 -24.66
CA ILE A 583 3.35 -7.28 -24.63
C ILE A 583 3.92 -6.52 -23.44
N ALA A 584 4.65 -5.44 -23.72
CA ALA A 584 5.21 -4.55 -22.71
C ALA A 584 4.41 -3.24 -22.58
N VAL A 585 3.66 -2.85 -23.63
CA VAL A 585 2.91 -1.59 -23.68
C VAL A 585 1.51 -1.82 -24.23
N TYR A 586 0.52 -1.34 -23.52
CA TYR A 586 -0.87 -1.21 -23.97
C TYR A 586 -1.22 0.27 -24.08
N ALA A 587 -1.57 0.72 -25.29
CA ALA A 587 -1.82 2.11 -25.62
C ALA A 587 -3.28 2.35 -26.01
N ARG A 588 -3.85 3.52 -25.72
CA ARG A 588 -5.25 3.89 -25.99
C ARG A 588 -6.26 2.84 -25.50
N VAL A 589 -6.08 2.39 -24.27
CA VAL A 589 -6.93 1.36 -23.65
C VAL A 589 -8.12 1.96 -22.93
N SER A 590 -9.25 1.24 -23.01
CA SER A 590 -10.45 1.54 -22.24
C SER A 590 -10.37 0.97 -20.81
N PRO A 591 -11.27 1.35 -19.89
CA PRO A 591 -11.35 0.75 -18.56
C PRO A 591 -11.54 -0.77 -18.60
N GLU A 592 -12.35 -1.28 -19.53
CA GLU A 592 -12.60 -2.71 -19.74
C GLU A 592 -11.31 -3.44 -20.16
N ASN A 593 -10.52 -2.83 -21.03
CA ASN A 593 -9.22 -3.37 -21.43
C ASN A 593 -8.29 -3.50 -20.24
N LYS A 594 -8.28 -2.53 -19.30
CA LYS A 594 -7.46 -2.59 -18.08
C LYS A 594 -7.82 -3.81 -17.22
N ILE A 595 -9.11 -4.09 -17.06
CA ILE A 595 -9.59 -5.28 -16.35
C ILE A 595 -9.14 -6.57 -17.07
N ARG A 596 -9.31 -6.63 -18.39
CA ARG A 596 -8.92 -7.78 -19.22
C ARG A 596 -7.43 -8.08 -19.12
N ILE A 597 -6.58 -7.05 -19.11
CA ILE A 597 -5.11 -7.21 -18.96
C ILE A 597 -4.76 -7.81 -17.59
N VAL A 598 -5.35 -7.28 -16.53
CA VAL A 598 -5.13 -7.79 -15.16
C VAL A 598 -5.58 -9.24 -15.06
N ASP A 599 -6.77 -9.56 -15.57
CA ASP A 599 -7.35 -10.90 -15.54
C ASP A 599 -6.48 -11.91 -16.30
N ALA A 600 -5.96 -11.53 -17.46
CA ALA A 600 -5.07 -12.39 -18.26
C ALA A 600 -3.79 -12.77 -17.49
N TRP A 601 -3.18 -11.84 -16.77
CA TRP A 601 -2.02 -12.12 -15.92
C TRP A 601 -2.38 -13.03 -14.74
N GLN A 602 -3.54 -12.82 -14.12
CA GLN A 602 -4.04 -13.67 -13.03
C GLN A 602 -4.36 -15.09 -13.50
N GLN A 603 -4.94 -15.26 -14.71
CA GLN A 603 -5.17 -16.57 -15.32
C GLN A 603 -3.86 -17.34 -15.56
N LYS A 604 -2.75 -16.64 -15.82
CA LYS A 604 -1.40 -17.25 -15.87
C LYS A 604 -0.80 -17.55 -14.49
N GLY A 605 -1.55 -17.39 -13.42
CA GLY A 605 -1.08 -17.62 -12.05
C GLY A 605 -0.09 -16.58 -11.53
N LYS A 606 -0.03 -15.39 -12.15
CA LYS A 606 0.84 -14.30 -11.72
C LYS A 606 0.12 -13.40 -10.71
N ILE A 607 0.82 -12.99 -9.66
CA ILE A 607 0.33 -11.96 -8.73
C ILE A 607 0.57 -10.60 -9.34
N THR A 608 -0.53 -9.90 -9.60
CA THR A 608 -0.55 -8.68 -10.39
C THR A 608 -0.83 -7.47 -9.50
N ALA A 609 0.09 -6.49 -9.53
CA ALA A 609 -0.16 -5.14 -9.03
C ALA A 609 -0.67 -4.26 -10.18
N MET A 610 -1.66 -3.41 -9.94
CA MET A 610 -2.18 -2.44 -10.90
C MET A 610 -2.14 -1.05 -10.28
N THR A 611 -1.56 -0.07 -10.99
CA THR A 611 -1.59 1.34 -10.56
C THR A 611 -2.64 2.13 -11.34
N GLY A 612 -3.21 3.14 -10.70
CA GLY A 612 -4.14 4.07 -11.34
C GLY A 612 -4.45 5.26 -10.45
N ASP A 613 -4.93 6.35 -11.05
CA ASP A 613 -5.26 7.59 -10.38
C ASP A 613 -6.73 8.03 -10.61
N GLY A 614 -7.34 7.54 -11.68
CA GLY A 614 -8.66 7.97 -12.12
C GLY A 614 -9.81 7.02 -11.74
N VAL A 615 -11.00 7.51 -11.97
CA VAL A 615 -12.25 6.72 -11.87
C VAL A 615 -12.23 5.52 -12.80
N ASN A 616 -11.65 5.70 -13.99
CA ASN A 616 -11.53 4.66 -15.03
C ASN A 616 -10.64 3.49 -14.60
N ASP A 617 -9.79 3.69 -13.59
CA ASP A 617 -8.88 2.67 -13.08
C ASP A 617 -9.48 1.83 -11.95
N ALA A 618 -10.46 2.39 -11.23
CA ALA A 618 -11.01 1.78 -10.03
C ALA A 618 -11.46 0.32 -10.20
N PRO A 619 -12.13 -0.08 -11.29
CA PRO A 619 -12.49 -1.48 -11.50
C PRO A 619 -11.26 -2.40 -11.65
N ALA A 620 -10.22 -1.95 -12.36
CA ALA A 620 -8.98 -2.69 -12.54
C ALA A 620 -8.16 -2.76 -11.23
N LEU A 621 -8.12 -1.65 -10.44
CA LEU A 621 -7.52 -1.60 -9.11
C LEU A 621 -8.18 -2.60 -8.15
N LYS A 622 -9.50 -2.70 -8.19
CA LYS A 622 -10.27 -3.65 -7.36
C LYS A 622 -10.07 -5.10 -7.80
N LYS A 623 -9.91 -5.34 -9.10
CA LYS A 623 -9.69 -6.67 -9.68
C LYS A 623 -8.29 -7.21 -9.41
N ALA A 624 -7.27 -6.35 -9.41
CA ALA A 624 -5.88 -6.72 -9.17
C ALA A 624 -5.67 -7.34 -7.78
N ASP A 625 -4.66 -8.21 -7.65
CA ASP A 625 -4.25 -8.74 -6.34
C ASP A 625 -3.80 -7.61 -5.41
N ILE A 626 -3.20 -6.56 -6.00
CA ILE A 626 -2.82 -5.34 -5.31
C ILE A 626 -3.15 -4.14 -6.19
N GLY A 627 -4.30 -3.51 -5.92
CA GLY A 627 -4.58 -2.18 -6.46
C GLY A 627 -3.74 -1.13 -5.74
N VAL A 628 -3.10 -0.24 -6.49
CA VAL A 628 -2.23 0.83 -6.00
C VAL A 628 -2.76 2.17 -6.51
N ALA A 629 -3.27 3.00 -5.64
CA ALA A 629 -3.75 4.33 -5.99
C ALA A 629 -2.72 5.42 -5.70
N MET A 630 -2.77 6.48 -6.48
CA MET A 630 -2.00 7.70 -6.24
C MET A 630 -2.62 8.48 -5.07
N GLY A 631 -1.79 9.03 -4.20
CA GLY A 631 -2.24 9.75 -3.00
C GLY A 631 -2.50 11.23 -3.22
N ILE A 632 -1.72 11.86 -4.12
CA ILE A 632 -1.78 13.30 -4.41
C ILE A 632 -2.78 13.56 -5.55
N ILE A 633 -2.56 12.93 -6.72
CA ILE A 633 -3.39 13.15 -7.91
C ILE A 633 -4.58 12.19 -8.00
N GLY A 634 -4.55 11.08 -7.24
CA GLY A 634 -5.58 10.06 -7.31
C GLY A 634 -6.93 10.55 -6.79
N THR A 635 -8.00 10.19 -7.51
CA THR A 635 -9.38 10.41 -7.07
C THR A 635 -9.70 9.58 -5.83
N GLU A 636 -10.65 10.02 -5.02
CA GLU A 636 -11.06 9.28 -3.80
C GLU A 636 -11.57 7.87 -4.15
N VAL A 637 -12.17 7.71 -5.32
CA VAL A 637 -12.64 6.41 -5.83
C VAL A 637 -11.48 5.46 -6.11
N SER A 638 -10.43 5.94 -6.78
CA SER A 638 -9.23 5.11 -7.00
C SER A 638 -8.58 4.71 -5.68
N LYS A 639 -8.51 5.65 -4.72
CA LYS A 639 -8.01 5.38 -3.36
C LYS A 639 -8.88 4.39 -2.61
N ASP A 640 -10.21 4.42 -2.79
CA ASP A 640 -11.11 3.48 -2.12
C ASP A 640 -11.01 2.07 -2.72
N ALA A 641 -10.93 1.95 -4.02
CA ALA A 641 -10.78 0.68 -4.72
C ALA A 641 -9.43 -0.01 -4.42
N ALA A 642 -8.39 0.76 -4.13
CA ALA A 642 -7.04 0.27 -3.95
C ALA A 642 -6.79 -0.44 -2.61
N ALA A 643 -5.83 -1.36 -2.61
CA ALA A 643 -5.31 -2.02 -1.41
C ALA A 643 -4.12 -1.26 -0.81
N MET A 644 -3.45 -0.41 -1.60
CA MET A 644 -2.31 0.42 -1.21
C MET A 644 -2.43 1.82 -1.82
N ILE A 645 -2.03 2.85 -1.07
CA ILE A 645 -1.99 4.25 -1.52
C ILE A 645 -0.56 4.76 -1.43
N LEU A 646 -0.07 5.40 -2.50
CA LEU A 646 1.26 6.02 -2.56
C LEU A 646 1.13 7.51 -2.20
N THR A 647 1.72 7.95 -1.10
CA THR A 647 1.64 9.35 -0.67
C THR A 647 2.51 10.30 -1.48
N ASP A 648 3.40 9.77 -2.30
CA ASP A 648 4.36 10.51 -3.15
C ASP A 648 4.12 10.30 -4.66
N ASP A 649 3.08 9.55 -5.03
CA ASP A 649 2.73 9.19 -6.41
C ASP A 649 3.92 8.61 -7.20
N ASN A 650 4.84 7.91 -6.54
CA ASN A 650 6.10 7.48 -7.14
C ASN A 650 6.17 5.97 -7.33
N PHE A 651 6.40 5.51 -8.56
CA PHE A 651 6.58 4.09 -8.88
C PHE A 651 7.68 3.41 -8.05
N ALA A 652 8.76 4.14 -7.70
CA ALA A 652 9.85 3.60 -6.90
C ALA A 652 9.38 3.16 -5.49
N THR A 653 8.35 3.80 -4.96
CA THR A 653 7.77 3.43 -3.66
C THR A 653 7.06 2.09 -3.72
N ILE A 654 6.53 1.68 -4.88
CA ILE A 654 5.97 0.32 -5.08
C ILE A 654 7.07 -0.73 -4.89
N ILE A 655 8.24 -0.52 -5.50
CA ILE A 655 9.36 -1.47 -5.41
C ILE A 655 9.88 -1.57 -3.97
N LYS A 656 9.94 -0.45 -3.25
CA LYS A 656 10.26 -0.44 -1.81
C LYS A 656 9.21 -1.22 -1.00
N ALA A 657 7.92 -1.06 -1.33
CA ALA A 657 6.83 -1.79 -0.68
C ALA A 657 6.92 -3.30 -0.95
N VAL A 658 7.24 -3.71 -2.19
CA VAL A 658 7.50 -5.11 -2.53
C VAL A 658 8.67 -5.68 -1.72
N CYS A 659 9.78 -4.96 -1.63
CA CYS A 659 10.94 -5.36 -0.81
C CYS A 659 10.55 -5.54 0.66
N ASN A 660 9.77 -4.60 1.21
CA ASN A 660 9.24 -4.70 2.58
C ASN A 660 8.30 -5.91 2.73
N GLY A 661 7.41 -6.18 1.77
CA GLY A 661 6.53 -7.34 1.78
C GLY A 661 7.30 -8.66 1.84
N ARG A 662 8.35 -8.80 1.00
CA ARG A 662 9.29 -9.94 1.04
C ARG A 662 9.98 -10.06 2.40
N ASN A 663 10.41 -8.94 2.97
CA ASN A 663 11.06 -8.91 4.27
C ASN A 663 10.10 -9.32 5.42
N VAL A 664 8.88 -8.80 5.42
CA VAL A 664 7.85 -9.15 6.41
C VAL A 664 7.55 -10.65 6.38
N TYR A 665 7.36 -11.22 5.19
CA TYR A 665 7.13 -12.66 5.04
C TYR A 665 8.32 -13.48 5.54
N ARG A 666 9.56 -13.10 5.18
CA ARG A 666 10.79 -13.75 5.65
C ARG A 666 10.88 -13.71 7.17
N ASN A 667 10.62 -12.55 7.76
CA ASN A 667 10.69 -12.37 9.21
C ASN A 667 9.64 -13.20 9.93
N ILE A 668 8.41 -13.29 9.40
CA ILE A 668 7.35 -14.17 9.90
C ILE A 668 7.82 -15.63 9.83
N LYS A 669 8.32 -16.08 8.68
CA LYS A 669 8.81 -17.45 8.49
C LYS A 669 9.93 -17.80 9.48
N ASN A 670 10.87 -16.88 9.71
CA ASN A 670 11.96 -17.06 10.64
C ASN A 670 11.49 -17.10 12.11
N ALA A 671 10.55 -16.23 12.50
CA ALA A 671 9.98 -16.23 13.84
C ALA A 671 9.22 -17.54 14.12
N ILE A 672 8.44 -18.02 13.14
CA ILE A 672 7.75 -19.31 13.23
C ILE A 672 8.77 -20.46 13.37
N GLN A 673 9.83 -20.44 12.58
CA GLN A 673 10.89 -21.46 12.64
C GLN A 673 11.59 -21.47 13.98
N PHE A 674 11.82 -20.28 14.58
CA PHE A 674 12.38 -20.14 15.93
C PHE A 674 11.50 -20.85 16.96
N LEU A 675 10.21 -20.53 17.00
CA LEU A 675 9.27 -21.12 17.97
C LEU A 675 9.18 -22.64 17.80
N LEU A 676 8.98 -23.11 16.56
CA LEU A 676 8.79 -24.53 16.30
C LEU A 676 10.06 -25.34 16.53
N SER A 677 11.26 -24.80 16.24
CA SER A 677 12.54 -25.48 16.52
C SER A 677 12.77 -25.63 18.02
N GLY A 678 12.42 -24.58 18.79
CA GLY A 678 12.51 -24.60 20.24
C GLY A 678 11.56 -25.61 20.87
N ASN A 679 10.31 -25.65 20.42
CA ASN A 679 9.32 -26.60 20.91
C ASN A 679 9.68 -28.04 20.54
N MET A 680 10.19 -28.26 19.31
CA MET A 680 10.71 -29.57 18.90
C MET A 680 11.82 -30.08 19.81
N ALA A 681 12.73 -29.18 20.27
CA ALA A 681 13.78 -29.55 21.21
C ALA A 681 13.21 -30.05 22.55
N GLY A 682 12.20 -29.35 23.08
CA GLY A 682 11.50 -29.78 24.31
C GLY A 682 10.83 -31.14 24.15
N ILE A 683 10.10 -31.34 23.04
CA ILE A 683 9.44 -32.60 22.70
C ILE A 683 10.45 -33.75 22.62
N LEU A 684 11.54 -33.58 21.89
CA LEU A 684 12.58 -34.61 21.73
C LEU A 684 13.27 -34.95 23.04
N ALA A 685 13.52 -33.95 23.91
CA ALA A 685 14.11 -34.22 25.23
C ALA A 685 13.16 -35.03 26.13
N VAL A 686 11.86 -34.68 26.15
CA VAL A 686 10.84 -35.41 26.92
C VAL A 686 10.65 -36.83 26.38
N LEU A 687 10.53 -37.00 25.07
CA LEU A 687 10.41 -38.31 24.43
C LEU A 687 11.63 -39.21 24.71
N TYR A 688 12.83 -38.63 24.63
CA TYR A 688 14.04 -39.39 24.96
C TYR A 688 14.02 -39.89 26.40
N CYS A 689 13.73 -39.05 27.39
CA CYS A 689 13.64 -39.46 28.79
C CYS A 689 12.56 -40.50 29.02
N CYS A 690 11.40 -40.39 28.35
CA CYS A 690 10.34 -41.38 28.39
C CYS A 690 10.81 -42.75 27.88
N VAL A 691 11.46 -42.82 26.73
CA VAL A 691 11.98 -44.06 26.15
C VAL A 691 13.11 -44.64 26.98
N ALA A 692 13.96 -43.80 27.53
CA ALA A 692 15.10 -44.22 28.39
C ALA A 692 14.68 -44.59 29.81
N GLY A 693 13.40 -44.49 30.19
CA GLY A 693 12.95 -44.76 31.55
C GLY A 693 13.47 -43.79 32.62
N LEU A 694 13.83 -42.57 32.21
CA LEU A 694 14.33 -41.51 33.06
C LEU A 694 13.23 -40.63 33.62
N PRO A 695 13.41 -39.92 34.72
CA PRO A 695 12.47 -38.90 35.18
C PRO A 695 12.20 -37.80 34.12
N ALA A 696 11.07 -37.11 34.26
CA ALA A 696 10.77 -35.98 33.39
C ALA A 696 11.88 -34.92 33.45
N PRO A 697 12.39 -34.44 32.29
CA PRO A 697 13.49 -33.45 32.27
C PRO A 697 13.01 -32.03 32.61
N PHE A 698 11.71 -31.80 32.60
CA PHE A 698 11.07 -30.52 32.88
C PHE A 698 9.79 -30.65 33.66
N ALA A 699 9.53 -29.73 34.58
CA ALA A 699 8.21 -29.47 35.12
C ALA A 699 7.37 -28.65 34.10
N ALA A 700 6.04 -28.71 34.17
CA ALA A 700 5.16 -27.93 33.30
C ALA A 700 5.44 -26.42 33.36
N VAL A 701 5.75 -25.92 34.57
CA VAL A 701 6.10 -24.50 34.78
C VAL A 701 7.35 -24.06 34.02
N HIS A 702 8.36 -24.93 33.86
CA HIS A 702 9.56 -24.64 33.09
C HIS A 702 9.20 -24.34 31.61
N LEU A 703 8.35 -25.19 31.04
CA LEU A 703 7.97 -25.08 29.63
C LEU A 703 7.07 -23.88 29.35
N LEU A 704 6.16 -23.58 30.29
CA LEU A 704 5.35 -22.38 30.26
C LEU A 704 6.20 -21.10 30.35
N PHE A 705 7.18 -21.07 31.25
CA PHE A 705 8.11 -19.96 31.34
C PHE A 705 8.86 -19.72 30.03
N ILE A 706 9.33 -20.79 29.41
CA ILE A 706 10.06 -20.72 28.14
C ILE A 706 9.12 -20.18 27.04
N ASN A 707 8.00 -20.83 26.81
CA ASN A 707 7.12 -20.49 25.70
C ASN A 707 6.55 -19.07 25.81
N LEU A 708 6.23 -18.63 27.03
CA LEU A 708 5.56 -17.36 27.25
C LEU A 708 6.53 -16.20 27.40
N LEU A 709 7.49 -16.33 28.31
CA LEU A 709 8.36 -15.21 28.71
C LEU A 709 9.62 -15.12 27.84
N THR A 710 10.30 -16.24 27.59
CA THR A 710 11.59 -16.19 26.93
C THR A 710 11.52 -16.33 25.42
N ASP A 711 10.46 -16.91 24.85
CA ASP A 711 10.36 -17.08 23.40
C ASP A 711 9.61 -15.95 22.69
N SER A 712 8.61 -15.34 23.34
CA SER A 712 7.80 -14.30 22.71
C SER A 712 8.63 -13.06 22.32
N LEU A 713 9.55 -12.63 23.18
CA LEU A 713 10.39 -11.45 22.93
C LEU A 713 11.40 -11.65 21.79
N PRO A 714 12.19 -12.75 21.74
CA PRO A 714 13.07 -13.02 20.60
C PRO A 714 12.31 -13.21 19.28
N ALA A 715 11.15 -13.87 19.30
CA ALA A 715 10.32 -14.05 18.10
C ALA A 715 9.82 -12.71 17.55
N LEU A 716 9.38 -11.79 18.41
CA LEU A 716 9.04 -10.41 18.02
C LEU A 716 10.26 -9.66 17.48
N ALA A 717 11.41 -9.79 18.14
CA ALA A 717 12.65 -9.13 17.72
C ALA A 717 13.13 -9.64 16.34
N ILE A 718 12.97 -10.93 16.02
CA ILE A 718 13.20 -11.49 14.68
C ILE A 718 12.22 -10.87 13.68
N GLY A 719 10.95 -10.69 14.06
CA GLY A 719 9.94 -10.01 13.25
C GLY A 719 10.29 -8.57 12.90
N MET A 720 11.11 -7.91 13.73
CA MET A 720 11.55 -6.52 13.56
C MET A 720 12.87 -6.38 12.78
N GLU A 721 13.41 -7.45 12.21
CA GLU A 721 14.66 -7.40 11.45
C GLU A 721 14.56 -6.41 10.29
N SER A 722 15.65 -5.67 10.06
CA SER A 722 15.72 -4.63 9.04
C SER A 722 15.51 -5.20 7.64
N VAL A 723 15.08 -4.34 6.72
CA VAL A 723 14.94 -4.69 5.30
C VAL A 723 16.32 -4.96 4.72
N ASP A 724 16.44 -6.05 4.00
CA ASP A 724 17.60 -6.44 3.24
C ASP A 724 17.33 -6.21 1.76
N GLU A 725 17.96 -5.20 1.16
CA GLU A 725 17.77 -4.86 -0.27
C GLU A 725 18.17 -6.02 -1.20
N ARG A 726 19.00 -6.96 -0.72
CA ARG A 726 19.32 -8.19 -1.48
C ARG A 726 18.10 -9.06 -1.75
N LEU A 727 16.98 -8.84 -1.06
CA LEU A 727 15.71 -9.50 -1.35
C LEU A 727 15.14 -9.14 -2.74
N LEU A 728 15.57 -8.03 -3.32
CA LEU A 728 15.25 -7.68 -4.70
C LEU A 728 16.05 -8.48 -5.74
N GLN A 729 17.02 -9.29 -5.32
CA GLN A 729 17.73 -10.24 -6.20
C GLN A 729 17.05 -11.63 -6.22
N ASP A 730 16.17 -11.91 -5.26
CA ASP A 730 15.41 -13.14 -5.22
C ASP A 730 14.21 -13.03 -6.19
N THR A 731 13.86 -14.12 -6.88
CA THR A 731 12.65 -14.19 -7.73
C THR A 731 11.37 -14.09 -6.88
N PRO A 732 10.24 -13.66 -7.46
CA PRO A 732 8.96 -13.64 -6.77
C PRO A 732 8.60 -15.04 -6.24
N ARG A 733 8.10 -15.11 -5.02
CA ARG A 733 7.65 -16.34 -4.41
C ARG A 733 6.36 -16.83 -5.08
N ASP A 734 6.25 -18.13 -5.28
CA ASP A 734 4.99 -18.75 -5.70
C ASP A 734 3.93 -18.59 -4.59
N PRO A 735 2.76 -18.01 -4.89
CA PRO A 735 1.67 -17.87 -3.90
C PRO A 735 1.19 -19.20 -3.33
N SER A 736 1.31 -20.28 -4.09
CA SER A 736 0.92 -21.64 -3.67
C SER A 736 1.96 -22.31 -2.74
N GLU A 737 3.16 -21.76 -2.62
CA GLU A 737 4.21 -22.31 -1.77
C GLU A 737 3.76 -22.32 -0.30
N LYS A 738 3.66 -23.52 0.27
CA LYS A 738 3.33 -23.71 1.68
C LYS A 738 4.45 -23.12 2.54
N LEU A 739 4.07 -22.36 3.57
CA LEU A 739 5.01 -21.79 4.54
C LEU A 739 5.92 -22.87 5.14
N LEU A 740 5.36 -24.05 5.40
CA LEU A 740 6.03 -25.23 5.95
C LEU A 740 6.45 -26.18 4.83
N ASN A 741 7.41 -25.77 4.02
CA ASN A 741 8.01 -26.62 3.00
C ASN A 741 8.99 -27.64 3.60
N SER A 742 9.43 -28.62 2.80
CA SER A 742 10.36 -29.67 3.25
C SER A 742 11.68 -29.13 3.83
N SER A 743 12.17 -28.02 3.30
CA SER A 743 13.38 -27.35 3.79
C SER A 743 13.14 -26.74 5.19
N PHE A 744 11.97 -26.18 5.45
CA PHE A 744 11.58 -25.66 6.75
C PHE A 744 11.53 -26.77 7.80
N ILE A 745 10.84 -27.87 7.46
CA ILE A 745 10.70 -29.03 8.38
C ILE A 745 12.08 -29.64 8.67
N ARG A 746 12.92 -29.82 7.67
CA ARG A 746 14.28 -30.33 7.84
C ARG A 746 15.10 -29.44 8.78
N ASN A 747 15.08 -28.12 8.58
CA ASN A 747 15.81 -27.19 9.43
C ASN A 747 15.27 -27.18 10.85
N MET A 748 13.96 -27.26 11.05
CA MET A 748 13.30 -27.37 12.34
C MET A 748 13.77 -28.63 13.09
N LEU A 749 13.83 -29.77 12.42
CA LEU A 749 14.31 -31.01 13.00
C LEU A 749 15.80 -30.94 13.36
N ILE A 750 16.66 -30.41 12.48
CA ILE A 750 18.09 -30.29 12.72
C ILE A 750 18.34 -29.39 13.94
N TYR A 751 17.77 -28.17 13.96
CA TYR A 751 17.98 -27.25 15.06
C TYR A 751 17.38 -27.75 16.36
N GLY A 752 16.15 -28.32 16.31
CA GLY A 752 15.50 -28.94 17.45
C GLY A 752 16.34 -30.08 18.03
N SER A 753 16.87 -30.97 17.19
CA SER A 753 17.71 -32.09 17.64
C SER A 753 19.03 -31.62 18.26
N MET A 754 19.67 -30.58 17.72
CA MET A 754 20.91 -30.02 18.29
C MET A 754 20.65 -29.44 19.68
N ILE A 755 19.58 -28.68 19.85
CA ILE A 755 19.20 -28.08 21.14
C ILE A 755 18.77 -29.19 22.11
N ALA A 756 18.02 -30.19 21.66
CA ALA A 756 17.64 -31.36 22.49
C ALA A 756 18.88 -32.12 23.00
N ALA A 757 19.85 -32.37 22.14
CA ALA A 757 21.07 -33.11 22.50
C ALA A 757 21.85 -32.42 23.63
N VAL A 758 22.07 -31.10 23.53
CA VAL A 758 22.78 -30.35 24.61
C VAL A 758 21.93 -30.27 25.87
N THR A 759 20.64 -30.21 25.76
CA THR A 759 19.69 -30.21 26.90
C THR A 759 19.71 -31.56 27.64
N ILE A 760 19.71 -32.67 26.90
CA ILE A 760 19.79 -34.03 27.44
C ILE A 760 21.19 -34.23 28.10
N THR A 761 22.26 -33.73 27.48
CA THR A 761 23.59 -33.77 28.06
C THR A 761 23.64 -33.03 29.40
N ALA A 762 23.04 -31.84 29.49
CA ALA A 762 22.94 -31.09 30.72
C ALA A 762 22.11 -31.82 31.78
N PHE A 763 21.07 -32.52 31.40
CA PHE A 763 20.23 -33.35 32.29
C PHE A 763 21.07 -34.50 32.91
N TYR A 764 21.88 -35.20 32.11
CA TYR A 764 22.76 -36.23 32.59
C TYR A 764 23.90 -35.67 33.51
N LEU A 765 24.44 -34.53 33.21
CA LEU A 765 25.46 -33.88 34.06
C LEU A 765 24.87 -33.42 35.41
N GLY A 766 23.57 -33.24 35.48
CA GLY A 766 22.84 -32.95 36.72
C GLY A 766 22.51 -34.19 37.61
N ASP A 767 22.89 -35.39 37.20
CA ASP A 767 22.63 -36.67 37.86
C ASP A 767 21.09 -36.93 38.05
N PRO A 768 20.40 -37.36 36.98
CA PRO A 768 18.96 -37.58 37.01
C PRO A 768 18.49 -38.74 37.92
N VAL A 769 19.43 -39.57 38.41
CA VAL A 769 19.14 -40.69 39.26
C VAL A 769 19.19 -40.31 40.74
N HIS A 770 20.20 -39.57 41.16
CA HIS A 770 20.42 -39.22 42.56
C HIS A 770 19.96 -37.80 42.92
N THR A 771 20.02 -36.86 41.96
CA THR A 771 19.67 -35.44 42.16
C THR A 771 18.72 -34.92 41.07
N VAL A 772 17.54 -35.51 40.94
CA VAL A 772 16.53 -35.26 39.90
C VAL A 772 16.25 -33.75 39.72
N GLN A 773 16.08 -33.02 40.84
CA GLN A 773 15.78 -31.58 40.78
C GLN A 773 16.92 -30.76 40.21
N THR A 774 18.20 -31.11 40.49
CA THR A 774 19.35 -30.45 39.88
C THR A 774 19.45 -30.77 38.42
N ALA A 775 19.19 -31.99 37.98
CA ALA A 775 19.16 -32.40 36.59
C ALA A 775 18.09 -31.64 35.80
N MET A 776 16.87 -31.55 36.36
CA MET A 776 15.78 -30.75 35.78
C MET A 776 16.13 -29.29 35.68
N THR A 777 16.78 -28.71 36.68
CA THR A 777 17.21 -27.29 36.67
C THR A 777 18.25 -27.05 35.59
N MET A 778 19.26 -27.96 35.48
CA MET A 778 20.27 -27.85 34.42
C MET A 778 19.68 -27.98 33.02
N ALA A 779 18.74 -28.93 32.83
CA ALA A 779 18.05 -29.09 31.57
C ALA A 779 17.21 -27.84 31.21
N PHE A 780 16.43 -27.34 32.17
CA PHE A 780 15.61 -26.11 32.00
C PHE A 780 16.47 -24.90 31.64
N ALA A 781 17.55 -24.64 32.40
CA ALA A 781 18.41 -23.51 32.15
C ALA A 781 19.14 -23.63 30.81
N THR A 782 19.61 -24.85 30.44
CA THR A 782 20.24 -25.08 29.14
C THR A 782 19.29 -24.91 27.98
N LEU A 783 18.07 -25.45 28.06
CA LEU A 783 17.04 -25.31 27.02
C LEU A 783 16.70 -23.83 26.83
N THR A 784 16.43 -23.11 27.92
CA THR A 784 16.10 -21.67 27.87
C THR A 784 17.20 -20.86 27.20
N LEU A 785 18.43 -21.01 27.67
CA LEU A 785 19.57 -20.22 27.18
C LEU A 785 19.94 -20.61 25.74
N ALA A 786 19.86 -21.89 25.35
CA ALA A 786 20.12 -22.35 24.00
C ALA A 786 19.08 -21.80 23.01
N ARG A 787 17.80 -21.70 23.42
CA ARG A 787 16.75 -21.07 22.60
C ARG A 787 17.01 -19.56 22.43
N LEU A 788 17.38 -18.86 23.48
CA LEU A 788 17.78 -17.44 23.41
C LEU A 788 18.91 -17.21 22.43
N PHE A 789 19.99 -18.03 22.48
CA PHE A 789 21.07 -17.99 21.49
C PHE A 789 20.59 -18.34 20.09
N HIS A 790 19.66 -19.32 19.96
CA HIS A 790 19.12 -19.71 18.66
C HIS A 790 18.32 -18.57 17.99
N GLY A 791 17.75 -17.64 18.75
CA GLY A 791 17.12 -16.42 18.22
C GLY A 791 18.04 -15.64 17.28
N PHE A 792 19.33 -15.56 17.59
CA PHE A 792 20.30 -14.91 16.70
C PHE A 792 20.52 -15.70 15.39
N ASN A 793 20.44 -17.03 15.44
CA ASN A 793 20.59 -17.86 14.23
C ASN A 793 19.47 -17.64 13.22
N LEU A 794 18.27 -17.26 13.67
CA LEU A 794 17.11 -17.11 12.79
C LEU A 794 16.83 -15.68 12.35
N ARG A 795 17.72 -14.73 12.65
CA ARG A 795 17.66 -13.37 12.11
C ARG A 795 17.87 -13.34 10.59
N SER A 796 18.78 -14.16 10.07
CA SER A 796 19.12 -14.21 8.65
C SER A 796 19.61 -15.59 8.23
N LYS A 797 19.63 -15.84 6.91
CA LYS A 797 20.30 -16.99 6.30
C LYS A 797 21.85 -16.86 6.29
N TYR A 798 22.36 -15.65 6.51
CA TYR A 798 23.79 -15.32 6.53
C TYR A 798 24.37 -15.43 7.95
N SER A 799 25.72 -15.43 8.04
CA SER A 799 26.41 -15.46 9.32
C SER A 799 26.21 -14.16 10.11
N LEU A 800 26.28 -14.26 11.45
CA LEU A 800 26.21 -13.09 12.35
C LEU A 800 27.38 -12.11 12.13
N VAL A 801 28.52 -12.61 11.65
CA VAL A 801 29.68 -11.77 11.31
C VAL A 801 29.34 -10.86 10.14
N ARG A 802 28.63 -11.38 9.14
CA ARG A 802 28.26 -10.62 7.93
C ARG A 802 27.10 -9.64 8.16
N ILE A 803 26.09 -10.02 8.94
CA ILE A 803 24.93 -9.13 9.19
C ILE A 803 25.17 -8.14 10.33
N GLY A 804 26.15 -8.39 11.17
CA GLY A 804 26.45 -7.64 12.40
C GLY A 804 25.54 -8.03 13.57
N LEU A 805 26.13 -8.29 14.71
CA LEU A 805 25.37 -8.66 15.92
C LEU A 805 24.45 -7.52 16.36
N CYS A 806 24.92 -6.28 16.30
CA CYS A 806 24.24 -5.08 16.79
C CYS A 806 23.27 -4.47 15.77
N SER A 807 23.12 -5.02 14.55
CA SER A 807 22.21 -4.48 13.51
C SER A 807 20.75 -4.51 13.96
N ASN A 808 20.37 -5.45 14.82
CA ASN A 808 19.04 -5.49 15.43
C ASN A 808 19.15 -5.34 16.96
N ARG A 809 18.95 -4.12 17.45
CA ARG A 809 19.01 -3.80 18.88
C ARG A 809 17.93 -4.51 19.70
N TRP A 810 16.78 -4.79 19.08
CA TRP A 810 15.68 -5.50 19.73
C TRP A 810 16.01 -6.96 20.03
N SER A 811 16.80 -7.62 19.17
CA SER A 811 17.27 -8.97 19.40
C SER A 811 18.22 -9.05 20.60
N ILE A 812 19.08 -8.04 20.76
CA ILE A 812 20.00 -7.95 21.93
C ILE A 812 19.19 -7.67 23.20
N ALA A 813 18.23 -6.74 23.15
CA ALA A 813 17.37 -6.43 24.29
C ALA A 813 16.55 -7.65 24.71
N ALA A 814 15.93 -8.37 23.76
CA ALA A 814 15.15 -9.58 24.01
C ALA A 814 16.02 -10.69 24.65
N PHE A 815 17.25 -10.90 24.14
CA PHE A 815 18.22 -11.82 24.74
C PHE A 815 18.58 -11.41 26.16
N GLY A 816 18.92 -10.14 26.41
CA GLY A 816 19.27 -9.62 27.73
C GLY A 816 18.12 -9.78 28.74
N VAL A 817 16.88 -9.47 28.34
CA VAL A 817 15.69 -9.66 29.19
C VAL A 817 15.48 -11.14 29.47
N GLY A 818 15.59 -12.01 28.48
CA GLY A 818 15.45 -13.46 28.65
C GLY A 818 16.49 -14.05 29.61
N VAL A 819 17.75 -13.62 29.49
CA VAL A 819 18.83 -14.03 30.42
C VAL A 819 18.57 -13.49 31.83
N LEU A 820 18.14 -12.23 31.95
CA LEU A 820 17.79 -11.64 33.25
C LEU A 820 16.67 -12.42 33.95
N LEU A 821 15.61 -12.75 33.22
CA LEU A 821 14.50 -13.54 33.75
C LEU A 821 14.95 -14.93 34.21
N LEU A 822 15.80 -15.60 33.44
CA LEU A 822 16.37 -16.90 33.84
C LEU A 822 17.23 -16.76 35.11
N VAL A 823 18.10 -15.77 35.20
CA VAL A 823 18.92 -15.48 36.37
C VAL A 823 18.03 -15.19 37.60
N LEU A 824 16.96 -14.41 37.45
CA LEU A 824 16.05 -14.15 38.54
C LEU A 824 15.39 -15.43 39.07
N VAL A 825 14.97 -16.35 38.20
CA VAL A 825 14.41 -17.64 38.58
C VAL A 825 15.45 -18.51 39.32
N LEU A 826 16.70 -18.52 38.89
CA LEU A 826 17.74 -19.35 39.48
C LEU A 826 18.36 -18.77 40.79
N CYS A 827 18.35 -17.43 40.95
CA CYS A 827 18.99 -16.76 42.08
C CYS A 827 18.04 -16.45 43.24
N ILE A 828 16.76 -16.11 42.96
CA ILE A 828 15.77 -15.72 43.98
C ILE A 828 15.20 -16.97 44.64
N PRO A 829 15.36 -17.19 45.98
CA PRO A 829 14.89 -18.41 46.63
C PRO A 829 13.41 -18.70 46.48
N ALA A 830 12.56 -17.67 46.58
CA ALA A 830 11.12 -17.79 46.35
C ALA A 830 10.76 -18.18 44.93
N ALA A 831 11.46 -17.62 43.93
CA ALA A 831 11.28 -17.99 42.53
C ALA A 831 11.76 -19.41 42.24
N ARG A 832 12.89 -19.83 42.82
CA ARG A 832 13.41 -21.22 42.71
C ARG A 832 12.37 -22.25 43.23
N SER A 833 11.81 -21.99 44.40
CA SER A 833 10.79 -22.88 44.97
C SER A 833 9.58 -22.97 44.02
N ALA A 834 9.06 -21.84 43.56
CA ALA A 834 7.94 -21.77 42.64
C ALA A 834 8.16 -22.49 41.31
N PHE A 835 9.41 -22.48 40.83
CA PHE A 835 9.80 -23.14 39.57
C PHE A 835 10.38 -24.57 39.84
N ALA A 836 10.23 -25.13 40.98
CA ALA A 836 10.80 -26.44 41.33
C ALA A 836 12.30 -26.57 40.95
N ALA A 837 13.06 -25.47 41.05
CA ALA A 837 14.46 -25.39 40.66
C ALA A 837 15.39 -25.53 41.89
N SER A 838 16.57 -26.09 41.69
CA SER A 838 17.63 -26.19 42.72
C SER A 838 18.73 -25.14 42.51
N SER A 839 19.53 -24.93 43.56
CA SER A 839 20.73 -24.08 43.42
C SER A 839 21.81 -24.81 42.61
N LEU A 840 22.36 -24.14 41.59
CA LEU A 840 23.44 -24.66 40.77
C LEU A 840 24.79 -24.20 41.34
N THR A 841 25.79 -25.09 41.32
CA THR A 841 27.20 -24.73 41.59
C THR A 841 27.77 -23.91 40.45
N GLY A 842 28.90 -23.19 40.68
CA GLY A 842 29.58 -22.43 39.63
C GLY A 842 29.97 -23.28 38.41
N ALA A 843 30.44 -24.53 38.67
CA ALA A 843 30.78 -25.46 37.60
C ALA A 843 29.57 -25.90 36.77
N GLN A 844 28.44 -26.15 37.42
CA GLN A 844 27.17 -26.50 36.74
C GLN A 844 26.63 -25.32 35.89
N THR A 845 26.71 -24.11 36.45
CA THR A 845 26.31 -22.90 35.71
C THR A 845 27.20 -22.67 34.48
N ALA A 846 28.53 -22.88 34.62
CA ALA A 846 29.45 -22.82 33.49
C ALA A 846 29.15 -23.88 32.42
N SER A 847 28.86 -25.12 32.84
CA SER A 847 28.44 -26.19 31.91
C SER A 847 27.17 -25.87 31.17
N VAL A 848 26.16 -25.31 31.84
CA VAL A 848 24.90 -24.82 31.21
C VAL A 848 25.23 -23.77 30.17
N ALA A 849 26.05 -22.76 30.44
CA ALA A 849 26.37 -21.68 29.50
C ALA A 849 27.15 -22.21 28.27
N ILE A 850 28.09 -23.10 28.46
CA ILE A 850 28.89 -23.73 27.39
C ILE A 850 27.97 -24.58 26.48
N LEU A 851 27.19 -25.47 27.06
CA LEU A 851 26.29 -26.35 26.32
C LEU A 851 25.22 -25.55 25.55
N ALA A 852 24.68 -24.52 26.17
CA ALA A 852 23.67 -23.68 25.53
C ALA A 852 24.23 -22.90 24.32
N GLY A 853 25.48 -22.46 24.35
CA GLY A 853 26.14 -21.76 23.26
C GLY A 853 26.54 -22.65 22.08
N LEU A 854 26.80 -23.93 22.34
CA LEU A 854 27.37 -24.89 21.38
C LEU A 854 26.59 -25.03 20.09
N PRO A 855 25.24 -25.19 20.07
CA PRO A 855 24.46 -25.26 18.83
C PRO A 855 24.63 -24.03 17.96
N THR A 856 24.67 -22.85 18.58
CA THR A 856 24.81 -21.59 17.84
C THR A 856 26.21 -21.46 17.24
N ILE A 857 27.24 -21.82 17.96
CA ILE A 857 28.64 -21.83 17.46
C ILE A 857 28.77 -22.76 16.25
N ILE A 858 28.18 -23.96 16.32
CA ILE A 858 28.20 -24.92 15.19
C ILE A 858 27.46 -24.36 13.98
N ILE A 859 26.28 -23.82 14.16
CA ILE A 859 25.45 -23.25 13.08
C ILE A 859 26.18 -22.07 12.41
N GLN A 860 26.75 -21.17 13.21
CA GLN A 860 27.49 -20.00 12.70
C GLN A 860 28.79 -20.41 12.01
N GLY A 861 29.53 -21.36 12.56
CA GLY A 861 30.73 -21.93 11.94
C GLY A 861 30.42 -22.51 10.56
N PHE A 862 29.34 -23.29 10.42
CA PHE A 862 28.92 -23.85 9.15
C PHE A 862 28.52 -22.76 8.14
N ARG A 863 27.84 -21.70 8.59
CA ARG A 863 27.46 -20.57 7.72
C ARG A 863 28.65 -19.80 7.21
N ILE A 864 29.62 -19.48 8.10
CA ILE A 864 30.88 -18.82 7.73
C ILE A 864 31.65 -19.66 6.70
N LEU A 865 31.74 -20.98 6.93
CA LEU A 865 32.44 -21.90 6.00
C LEU A 865 31.73 -21.90 4.61
N ARG A 866 30.40 -21.97 4.60
CA ARG A 866 29.61 -21.93 3.37
C ARG A 866 29.78 -20.61 2.62
N GLU A 867 29.76 -19.46 3.31
CA GLU A 867 29.96 -18.14 2.72
C GLU A 867 31.35 -18.01 2.09
N ARG A 868 32.38 -18.53 2.73
CA ARG A 868 33.76 -18.58 2.17
C ARG A 868 33.85 -19.46 0.93
N LEU A 869 33.22 -20.65 0.95
CA LEU A 869 33.27 -21.59 -0.17
C LEU A 869 32.44 -21.11 -1.38
N SER A 870 31.34 -20.37 -1.15
CA SER A 870 30.49 -19.85 -2.24
C SER A 870 31.04 -18.59 -2.90
N GLY A 871 32.17 -18.06 -2.47
CA GLY A 871 32.78 -16.86 -3.07
C GLY A 871 31.95 -15.59 -2.94
N THR A 872 30.96 -15.57 -2.07
CA THR A 872 30.04 -14.43 -1.85
C THR A 872 30.63 -13.33 -0.97
N ASP A 873 31.96 -13.29 -0.83
CA ASP A 873 32.70 -12.23 -0.13
C ASP A 873 32.95 -10.96 -0.99
N ARG A 874 32.17 -10.76 -2.09
CA ARG A 874 32.21 -9.52 -2.86
C ARG A 874 30.89 -8.75 -2.79
#